data_e1ac11f2fc8f6a2ff962a3d41a1994d7
#
_entry.id   e1ac11f2fc8f6a2ff962a3d41a1994d7
#
_cell.length_a   1.000
_cell.length_b   1.000
_cell.length_c   1.000
_cell.angle_alpha   90.00
_cell.angle_beta   90.00
_cell.angle_gamma   90.00
#
_symmetry.space_group_name_H-M   'P 1'
#
loop_
_entity.id
_entity.type
_entity.pdbx_description
1 polymer ?
#
loop_
_entity_poly.entity_id
_entity_poly.type
_entity_poly.pdbx_seq_one_letter_code
_entity_poly.pdbx_strand_id
1 'polypeptide(L)'
;MPGSVPFATPHAPLARHAGGWGFFVQMFGYGKSNECRGVRMGTPTPIQPTVWVGRVRRFFPLRWATWTSTEGVIMSEKIRNVALVGQGGVGKTMLAEAMLHLSGVTSRLGGHKGTKPTLDYDPEEEKRSFSIKLAMAPVSWGGARLNVIDAPCYPDFIGDAYAAMSAVETAIFVVDAAGDPGAVTTRLWYAAEDLSLARAVFVNRIDRSEAQYDATLAALQERFGQRLGAVTLPWGVGEDFKGIIDVIRMKARHLDDAGKPVECDIPAEYADAAEEARARLCELVVEADDELMLKYLEGDGQLTQEELEGLLAKAIAERIFVPVFAGSCTAEEGVTSLMDDIATYFPSASDFGSVPLVNGDYLDIDEGDDRPVAFVFKVLNDPQNGRLALAKVLAGTVKPGLELICARTRKPERLAHIYRMVGRDMSEVPSAAAGDIVVVPKIAAMAGDTLSVTGKVEAAAFRFPNSLYQVAIEPDKRGTEDKLYSFLEKSCDADPTMSVSRNEDTGQTVISAIGEAQVSVLLDRMAARAGVTAHIVPMRVPYRETIRRTASAQGRHKKQTGGAGQYGDCWLRLEPNPGAGYEFVDEVVGGRIPKGLIPAVDKGVQETMREGVVAGYPMIDVRVACYDGSYHSVDSNEMAFKSAARLGFLKAAGQAEPVVLEPMAKLMVTVPEDYAGSIMGDVSASRGRVEGMEAGERGTTVIQARVPYAEVVDYATRLRSLSRGTGEFTLEIDGYEQVPYDVQAKLAEEWQNRRNAGR
;
A
#
# COMPACT_ATOMS: atom_id res chain seq x y z
N MET A 1 37.33 -37.96 32.89
CA MET A 1 37.14 -38.64 34.18
C MET A 1 36.51 -37.69 35.17
N PRO A 2 35.65 -38.15 36.08
CA PRO A 2 34.19 -38.20 35.85
C PRO A 2 33.41 -37.52 37.01
N GLY A 3 32.10 -37.54 36.90
CA GLY A 3 31.16 -37.37 38.01
C GLY A 3 29.85 -36.77 37.48
N SER A 4 28.97 -37.50 37.03
CA SER A 4 27.83 -38.35 37.55
C SER A 4 26.73 -37.53 38.21
N VAL A 5 25.63 -37.45 37.52
CA VAL A 5 24.17 -37.54 37.75
C VAL A 5 23.74 -38.07 39.16
N PRO A 6 22.51 -37.84 39.77
CA PRO A 6 21.19 -38.10 39.15
C PRO A 6 19.94 -37.31 39.64
N PHE A 7 18.85 -37.41 38.79
CA PHE A 7 17.43 -37.66 39.07
C PHE A 7 16.66 -37.02 40.24
N ALA A 8 15.49 -36.44 39.91
CA ALA A 8 14.19 -36.93 40.38
C ALA A 8 13.03 -36.09 39.85
N THR A 9 12.09 -36.72 39.13
CA THR A 9 10.65 -36.37 39.04
C THR A 9 9.94 -36.96 40.26
N PRO A 10 8.73 -36.47 40.67
CA PRO A 10 7.52 -37.19 40.29
C PRO A 10 6.17 -36.41 40.16
N HIS A 11 5.34 -36.99 39.29
CA HIS A 11 3.88 -37.20 39.39
C HIS A 11 2.87 -36.09 39.65
N ALA A 12 1.91 -36.05 38.69
CA ALA A 12 0.55 -35.54 38.81
C ALA A 12 -0.30 -36.36 39.83
N PRO A 13 -1.53 -35.89 40.21
CA PRO A 13 -2.74 -36.30 39.43
C PRO A 13 -3.91 -35.31 39.36
N LEU A 14 -4.68 -35.50 38.29
CA LEU A 14 -6.13 -35.33 38.06
C LEU A 14 -7.07 -34.95 39.23
N ALA A 15 -7.96 -33.98 38.95
CA ALA A 15 -9.38 -34.08 39.39
C ALA A 15 -10.28 -33.24 38.48
N ARG A 16 -11.29 -33.93 37.94
CA ARG A 16 -12.50 -33.40 37.25
C ARG A 16 -13.40 -32.65 38.24
N HIS A 17 -14.10 -31.61 37.80
CA HIS A 17 -15.50 -31.42 38.14
C HIS A 17 -16.25 -30.60 37.09
N ALA A 18 -17.42 -31.10 36.76
CA ALA A 18 -18.45 -30.59 35.87
C ALA A 18 -19.44 -29.66 36.61
N GLY A 19 -20.14 -28.85 35.84
CA GLY A 19 -21.34 -28.08 36.21
C GLY A 19 -21.27 -26.73 35.50
N GLY A 20 -22.08 -26.31 34.60
CA GLY A 20 -23.48 -26.50 34.38
C GLY A 20 -24.24 -25.17 34.69
N TRP A 21 -25.12 -24.77 33.78
CA TRP A 21 -26.13 -23.68 33.91
C TRP A 21 -25.59 -22.27 33.52
N GLY A 22 -26.35 -21.41 32.79
CA GLY A 22 -27.72 -21.40 32.33
C GLY A 22 -27.99 -20.09 31.58
N PHE A 23 -28.93 -20.13 30.71
CA PHE A 23 -29.54 -19.02 29.95
C PHE A 23 -29.92 -17.80 30.79
N PHE A 24 -29.69 -16.57 30.25
CA PHE A 24 -30.60 -15.45 30.46
C PHE A 24 -30.74 -14.62 29.18
N VAL A 25 -31.92 -14.72 28.58
CA VAL A 25 -32.47 -13.80 27.58
C VAL A 25 -33.19 -12.70 28.35
N GLN A 26 -32.92 -11.46 28.05
CA GLN A 26 -33.84 -10.37 28.46
C GLN A 26 -34.03 -9.40 27.29
N MET A 27 -35.18 -9.49 26.66
CA MET A 27 -35.86 -8.48 25.82
C MET A 27 -36.40 -7.35 26.69
N PHE A 28 -36.22 -6.12 26.22
CA PHE A 28 -37.15 -4.98 26.38
C PHE A 28 -36.69 -3.96 25.33
N GLY A 29 -37.50 -3.33 24.49
CA GLY A 29 -38.87 -2.96 24.55
C GLY A 29 -38.98 -1.59 23.91
N TYR A 30 -39.82 -1.44 22.92
CA TYR A 30 -40.13 -0.22 22.13
C TYR A 30 -40.48 1.02 22.96
N GLY A 31 -40.10 2.20 22.45
CA GLY A 31 -40.63 3.49 22.85
C GLY A 31 -40.36 4.59 21.84
N LYS A 32 -41.37 4.94 21.03
CA LYS A 32 -41.45 6.12 20.17
C LYS A 32 -41.64 7.37 21.01
N SER A 33 -41.00 8.52 20.67
CA SER A 33 -41.72 9.80 20.54
C SER A 33 -40.82 10.87 19.90
N ASN A 34 -41.44 11.67 19.04
CA ASN A 34 -40.98 12.86 18.33
C ASN A 34 -40.60 14.02 19.28
N GLU A 35 -39.63 14.85 18.90
CA GLU A 35 -39.90 16.26 18.56
C GLU A 35 -38.63 17.02 18.16
N CYS A 36 -38.82 17.93 17.21
CA CYS A 36 -37.84 18.81 16.56
C CYS A 36 -37.33 19.92 17.49
N ARG A 37 -36.08 20.33 17.34
CA ARG A 37 -35.61 21.69 17.00
C ARG A 37 -34.15 21.92 17.37
N GLY A 38 -33.42 22.62 16.46
CA GLY A 38 -32.23 23.38 16.84
C GLY A 38 -30.95 23.10 16.06
N VAL A 39 -30.80 23.77 14.92
CA VAL A 39 -29.56 23.89 14.15
C VAL A 39 -28.47 24.56 14.98
N ARG A 40 -27.31 23.91 15.14
CA ARG A 40 -26.01 24.59 15.33
C ARG A 40 -24.94 23.76 14.61
N MET A 41 -24.24 24.44 13.72
CA MET A 41 -23.02 23.91 13.07
C MET A 41 -21.97 23.62 14.15
N GLY A 42 -21.49 22.39 14.17
CA GLY A 42 -20.36 21.92 14.97
C GLY A 42 -19.29 21.38 14.04
N THR A 43 -18.08 21.82 14.26
CA THR A 43 -16.79 21.43 13.65
C THR A 43 -16.63 19.92 13.49
N PRO A 44 -15.97 19.44 12.40
CA PRO A 44 -15.76 18.02 12.21
C PRO A 44 -14.73 17.47 13.20
N THR A 45 -15.16 16.53 14.00
CA THR A 45 -14.33 15.69 14.87
C THR A 45 -13.57 14.67 14.01
N PRO A 46 -12.30 14.37 14.29
CA PRO A 46 -11.56 13.35 13.57
C PRO A 46 -12.12 11.96 13.87
N ILE A 47 -12.35 11.20 12.81
CA ILE A 47 -12.80 9.80 12.86
C ILE A 47 -11.63 8.95 13.37
N GLN A 48 -11.77 8.38 14.55
CA GLN A 48 -10.87 7.35 15.04
C GLN A 48 -11.02 6.08 14.18
N PRO A 49 -9.93 5.42 13.79
CA PRO A 49 -10.01 4.13 13.12
C PRO A 49 -10.36 3.05 14.14
N THR A 50 -11.60 2.61 14.11
CA THR A 50 -12.01 1.40 14.83
C THR A 50 -11.37 0.18 14.16
N VAL A 51 -10.46 -0.46 14.88
CA VAL A 51 -9.89 -1.75 14.50
C VAL A 51 -11.01 -2.80 14.59
N TRP A 52 -11.51 -3.24 13.44
CA TRP A 52 -12.38 -4.40 13.36
C TRP A 52 -11.52 -5.66 13.13
N VAL A 53 -11.20 -6.37 14.22
CA VAL A 53 -10.76 -7.75 14.17
C VAL A 53 -12.02 -8.62 14.24
N GLY A 54 -12.52 -9.03 13.08
CA GLY A 54 -13.64 -9.93 12.95
C GLY A 54 -13.25 -11.18 12.16
N ARG A 55 -12.93 -12.27 12.88
CA ARG A 55 -12.92 -13.61 12.29
C ARG A 55 -14.32 -13.92 11.76
N VAL A 56 -14.50 -13.95 10.46
CA VAL A 56 -15.64 -14.63 9.85
C VAL A 56 -15.09 -15.71 8.91
N ARG A 57 -14.80 -16.89 9.49
CA ARG A 57 -14.75 -18.12 8.71
C ARG A 57 -16.21 -18.54 8.50
N ARG A 58 -16.80 -18.15 7.39
CA ARG A 58 -17.99 -18.81 6.85
C ARG A 58 -17.62 -19.42 5.51
N PHE A 59 -17.45 -20.72 5.49
CA PHE A 59 -17.44 -21.51 4.27
C PHE A 59 -18.83 -21.39 3.64
N PHE A 60 -18.90 -20.85 2.43
CA PHE A 60 -20.08 -20.95 1.60
C PHE A 60 -19.88 -22.10 0.60
N PRO A 61 -20.86 -22.98 0.41
CA PRO A 61 -20.76 -24.00 -0.62
C PRO A 61 -20.83 -23.34 -2.00
N LEU A 62 -19.81 -23.58 -2.82
CA LEU A 62 -19.83 -23.27 -4.24
C LEU A 62 -20.95 -24.06 -4.90
N ARG A 63 -21.88 -23.39 -5.56
CA ARG A 63 -22.88 -24.02 -6.40
C ARG A 63 -22.26 -24.44 -7.72
N TRP A 64 -21.93 -25.70 -7.87
CA TRP A 64 -21.61 -26.29 -9.15
C TRP A 64 -22.88 -26.37 -9.99
N ALA A 65 -22.94 -25.62 -11.07
CA ALA A 65 -23.95 -25.77 -12.09
C ALA A 65 -23.67 -27.06 -12.88
N THR A 66 -24.54 -28.06 -12.74
CA THR A 66 -24.53 -29.25 -13.59
C THR A 66 -24.80 -28.84 -15.05
N TRP A 67 -23.82 -29.03 -15.91
CA TRP A 67 -23.91 -28.76 -17.33
C TRP A 67 -24.83 -29.76 -18.02
N THR A 68 -26.01 -29.32 -18.43
CA THR A 68 -26.80 -30.00 -19.44
C THR A 68 -26.77 -29.17 -20.71
N SER A 69 -26.15 -29.71 -21.74
CA SER A 69 -26.10 -29.11 -23.08
C SER A 69 -27.51 -28.97 -23.67
N THR A 70 -27.92 -27.71 -23.92
CA THR A 70 -29.01 -27.40 -24.83
C THR A 70 -28.58 -26.32 -25.81
N GLU A 71 -28.88 -26.58 -27.06
CA GLU A 71 -28.44 -25.89 -28.27
C GLU A 71 -28.71 -24.38 -28.28
N GLY A 72 -27.72 -23.59 -28.75
CA GLY A 72 -27.96 -22.28 -29.33
C GLY A 72 -27.47 -21.07 -28.55
N VAL A 73 -26.66 -21.20 -27.50
CA VAL A 73 -26.00 -20.07 -26.84
C VAL A 73 -24.60 -19.87 -27.46
N ILE A 74 -24.34 -18.66 -27.97
CA ILE A 74 -22.97 -18.21 -28.26
C ILE A 74 -22.19 -18.43 -26.96
N MET A 75 -21.28 -19.43 -26.94
CA MET A 75 -20.44 -19.72 -25.79
C MET A 75 -19.68 -18.44 -25.46
N SER A 76 -19.93 -17.85 -24.28
CA SER A 76 -19.10 -16.76 -23.79
C SER A 76 -17.66 -17.28 -23.71
N GLU A 77 -16.71 -16.52 -24.24
CA GLU A 77 -15.29 -16.84 -24.20
C GLU A 77 -14.88 -17.01 -22.74
N LYS A 78 -14.33 -18.18 -22.38
CA LYS A 78 -13.86 -18.41 -21.01
C LYS A 78 -12.75 -17.43 -20.68
N ILE A 79 -12.94 -16.62 -19.64
CA ILE A 79 -11.95 -15.62 -19.20
C ILE A 79 -11.20 -16.15 -17.99
N ARG A 80 -9.88 -16.02 -18.00
CA ARG A 80 -8.98 -16.32 -16.88
C ARG A 80 -8.12 -15.09 -16.58
N ASN A 81 -8.23 -14.55 -15.39
CA ASN A 81 -7.43 -13.40 -14.97
C ASN A 81 -6.31 -13.88 -14.05
N VAL A 82 -5.08 -13.60 -14.40
CA VAL A 82 -3.90 -14.01 -13.64
C VAL A 82 -2.94 -12.85 -13.48
N ALA A 83 -2.38 -12.69 -12.27
CA ALA A 83 -1.32 -11.73 -11.98
C ALA A 83 0.01 -12.45 -11.75
N LEU A 84 1.06 -12.04 -12.46
CA LEU A 84 2.41 -12.53 -12.23
C LEU A 84 3.08 -11.71 -11.12
N VAL A 85 3.38 -12.34 -10.00
CA VAL A 85 3.94 -11.71 -8.82
C VAL A 85 5.17 -12.48 -8.32
N GLY A 86 5.92 -11.93 -7.38
CA GLY A 86 7.13 -12.55 -6.80
C GLY A 86 8.28 -11.56 -6.72
N GLN A 87 9.45 -12.01 -6.24
CA GLN A 87 10.63 -11.19 -6.05
C GLN A 87 11.06 -10.45 -7.33
N GLY A 88 11.70 -9.28 -7.20
CA GLY A 88 12.28 -8.56 -8.33
C GLY A 88 13.36 -9.40 -9.06
N GLY A 89 13.37 -9.37 -10.39
CA GLY A 89 14.40 -10.02 -11.21
C GLY A 89 14.25 -11.52 -11.45
N VAL A 90 13.20 -12.20 -10.94
CA VAL A 90 12.98 -13.65 -11.13
C VAL A 90 12.45 -14.04 -12.53
N GLY A 91 12.07 -13.07 -13.36
CA GLY A 91 11.65 -13.31 -14.76
C GLY A 91 10.14 -13.23 -15.01
N LYS A 92 9.36 -12.51 -14.19
CA LYS A 92 7.91 -12.31 -14.40
C LYS A 92 7.58 -11.74 -15.78
N THR A 93 8.19 -10.60 -16.12
CA THR A 93 8.04 -9.97 -17.44
C THR A 93 8.46 -10.91 -18.56
N MET A 94 9.55 -11.69 -18.38
CA MET A 94 9.96 -12.69 -19.35
C MET A 94 8.93 -13.82 -19.52
N LEU A 95 8.24 -14.22 -18.45
CA LEU A 95 7.14 -15.18 -18.53
C LEU A 95 5.97 -14.62 -19.33
N ALA A 96 5.56 -13.37 -19.07
CA ALA A 96 4.51 -12.71 -19.83
C ALA A 96 4.88 -12.51 -21.31
N GLU A 97 6.12 -12.12 -21.62
CA GLU A 97 6.65 -12.00 -22.99
C GLU A 97 6.68 -13.37 -23.71
N ALA A 98 7.05 -14.45 -23.00
CA ALA A 98 6.99 -15.80 -23.54
C ALA A 98 5.56 -16.24 -23.86
N MET A 99 4.59 -15.94 -23.00
CA MET A 99 3.17 -16.18 -23.25
C MET A 99 2.66 -15.40 -24.48
N LEU A 100 3.06 -14.14 -24.65
CA LEU A 100 2.73 -13.32 -25.81
C LEU A 100 3.34 -13.89 -27.10
N HIS A 101 4.59 -14.38 -27.04
CA HIS A 101 5.27 -14.95 -28.18
C HIS A 101 4.66 -16.32 -28.60
N LEU A 102 4.51 -17.24 -27.64
CA LEU A 102 3.96 -18.58 -27.90
C LEU A 102 2.50 -18.53 -28.37
N SER A 103 1.73 -17.53 -27.95
CA SER A 103 0.36 -17.32 -28.46
C SER A 103 0.30 -16.61 -29.80
N GLY A 104 1.43 -16.19 -30.37
CA GLY A 104 1.52 -15.48 -31.64
C GLY A 104 1.10 -14.01 -31.61
N VAL A 105 0.88 -13.43 -30.43
CA VAL A 105 0.60 -11.97 -30.25
C VAL A 105 1.83 -11.16 -30.66
N THR A 106 3.02 -11.63 -30.29
CA THR A 106 4.30 -11.07 -30.75
C THR A 106 5.02 -12.04 -31.64
N SER A 107 5.79 -11.52 -32.60
CA SER A 107 6.55 -12.34 -33.56
C SER A 107 7.94 -12.74 -33.04
N ARG A 108 8.34 -12.24 -31.87
CA ARG A 108 9.64 -12.49 -31.23
C ARG A 108 9.51 -12.39 -29.73
N LEU A 109 10.31 -13.16 -29.02
CA LEU A 109 10.40 -13.07 -27.55
C LEU A 109 11.00 -11.72 -27.15
N GLY A 110 10.20 -10.90 -26.48
CA GLY A 110 10.62 -9.58 -25.98
C GLY A 110 11.63 -9.72 -24.83
N GLY A 111 12.54 -8.75 -24.69
CA GLY A 111 13.54 -8.75 -23.62
C GLY A 111 14.66 -9.78 -23.76
N HIS A 112 14.66 -10.58 -24.82
CA HIS A 112 15.68 -11.61 -25.09
C HIS A 112 16.53 -11.26 -26.30
N LYS A 113 17.86 -11.53 -26.25
CA LYS A 113 18.83 -11.33 -27.34
C LYS A 113 18.76 -9.97 -28.03
N GLY A 114 18.54 -8.89 -27.25
CA GLY A 114 18.49 -7.52 -27.77
C GLY A 114 17.14 -7.09 -28.35
N THR A 115 16.10 -7.92 -28.25
CA THR A 115 14.74 -7.53 -28.59
C THR A 115 14.16 -6.68 -27.46
N LYS A 116 13.53 -5.54 -27.80
CA LYS A 116 12.85 -4.73 -26.79
C LYS A 116 11.64 -5.47 -26.20
N PRO A 117 11.41 -5.41 -24.89
CA PRO A 117 10.21 -5.98 -24.30
C PRO A 117 8.97 -5.17 -24.75
N THR A 118 7.85 -5.87 -24.90
CA THR A 118 6.55 -5.28 -25.21
C THR A 118 5.93 -4.62 -23.98
N LEU A 119 6.21 -5.20 -22.81
CA LEU A 119 5.57 -4.85 -21.53
C LEU A 119 6.32 -3.75 -20.79
N ASP A 120 7.66 -3.74 -20.79
CA ASP A 120 8.49 -2.68 -20.23
C ASP A 120 8.72 -1.57 -21.27
N TYR A 121 7.70 -0.79 -21.55
CA TYR A 121 7.71 0.24 -22.61
C TYR A 121 7.91 1.68 -22.09
N ASP A 122 7.93 1.90 -20.80
CA ASP A 122 8.19 3.22 -20.23
C ASP A 122 9.69 3.55 -20.31
N PRO A 123 10.09 4.75 -20.77
CA PRO A 123 11.51 5.12 -20.84
C PRO A 123 12.27 4.97 -19.52
N GLU A 124 11.58 5.11 -18.38
CA GLU A 124 12.20 4.92 -17.06
C GLU A 124 12.43 3.43 -16.75
N GLU A 125 11.59 2.51 -17.26
CA GLU A 125 11.81 1.07 -17.16
C GLU A 125 13.02 0.64 -18.00
N GLU A 126 13.11 1.13 -19.24
CA GLU A 126 14.25 0.88 -20.13
C GLU A 126 15.56 1.42 -19.53
N LYS A 127 15.56 2.65 -18.97
CA LYS A 127 16.72 3.28 -18.32
C LYS A 127 17.20 2.52 -17.09
N ARG A 128 16.28 1.98 -16.29
CA ARG A 128 16.55 1.34 -15.01
C ARG A 128 16.64 -0.18 -15.07
N SER A 129 16.24 -0.77 -16.19
CA SER A 129 16.22 -2.22 -16.43
C SER A 129 15.37 -3.02 -15.42
N PHE A 130 14.26 -2.43 -14.96
CA PHE A 130 13.24 -3.12 -14.16
C PHE A 130 11.86 -2.47 -14.37
N SER A 131 10.79 -3.27 -14.19
CA SER A 131 9.41 -2.81 -14.33
C SER A 131 9.01 -1.86 -13.20
N ILE A 132 8.36 -0.76 -13.55
CA ILE A 132 7.92 0.32 -12.63
C ILE A 132 6.41 0.32 -12.47
N LYS A 133 5.68 -0.08 -13.50
CA LYS A 133 4.20 -0.14 -13.51
C LYS A 133 3.73 -1.50 -13.99
N LEU A 134 2.51 -1.86 -13.63
CA LEU A 134 1.89 -3.07 -14.17
C LEU A 134 1.65 -2.93 -15.68
N ALA A 135 1.73 -4.06 -16.39
CA ALA A 135 1.45 -4.15 -17.81
C ALA A 135 0.47 -5.28 -18.11
N MET A 136 -0.36 -5.09 -19.15
CA MET A 136 -1.35 -6.05 -19.57
C MET A 136 -0.81 -6.89 -20.74
N ALA A 137 -0.96 -8.21 -20.64
CA ALA A 137 -0.57 -9.18 -21.67
C ALA A 137 -1.71 -10.18 -21.92
N PRO A 138 -2.87 -9.74 -22.45
CA PRO A 138 -3.96 -10.66 -22.78
C PRO A 138 -3.58 -11.54 -23.95
N VAL A 139 -3.82 -12.85 -23.82
CA VAL A 139 -3.59 -13.85 -24.86
C VAL A 139 -4.80 -14.75 -25.03
N SER A 140 -5.03 -15.24 -26.25
CA SER A 140 -6.03 -16.30 -26.53
C SER A 140 -5.32 -17.64 -26.59
N TRP A 141 -5.74 -18.59 -25.72
CA TRP A 141 -5.10 -19.90 -25.63
C TRP A 141 -6.10 -20.98 -25.20
N GLY A 142 -6.06 -22.16 -25.81
CA GLY A 142 -6.88 -23.29 -25.42
C GLY A 142 -8.41 -23.02 -25.42
N GLY A 143 -8.89 -22.09 -26.28
CA GLY A 143 -10.30 -21.68 -26.32
C GLY A 143 -10.71 -20.74 -25.14
N ALA A 144 -9.75 -20.27 -24.36
CA ALA A 144 -9.92 -19.28 -23.34
C ALA A 144 -9.14 -17.99 -23.65
N ARG A 145 -9.55 -16.89 -23.03
CA ARG A 145 -8.77 -15.66 -22.98
C ARG A 145 -8.10 -15.54 -21.61
N LEU A 146 -6.80 -15.50 -21.63
CA LEU A 146 -5.98 -15.31 -20.44
C LEU A 146 -5.62 -13.82 -20.34
N ASN A 147 -6.18 -13.10 -19.40
CA ASN A 147 -5.78 -11.73 -19.06
C ASN A 147 -4.62 -11.80 -18.09
N VAL A 148 -3.40 -11.80 -18.62
CA VAL A 148 -2.18 -11.84 -17.82
C VAL A 148 -1.79 -10.42 -17.45
N ILE A 149 -1.58 -10.15 -16.15
CA ILE A 149 -1.08 -8.87 -15.64
C ILE A 149 0.34 -9.08 -15.12
N ASP A 150 1.32 -8.51 -15.82
CA ASP A 150 2.70 -8.47 -15.30
C ASP A 150 2.81 -7.34 -14.26
N ALA A 151 3.18 -7.68 -13.05
CA ALA A 151 3.27 -6.72 -11.94
C ALA A 151 4.71 -6.44 -11.53
N PRO A 152 5.11 -5.15 -11.39
CA PRO A 152 6.38 -4.80 -10.82
C PRO A 152 6.39 -5.21 -9.36
N CYS A 153 7.43 -5.93 -8.94
CA CYS A 153 7.58 -6.37 -7.56
C CYS A 153 8.92 -5.89 -6.96
N TYR A 154 9.43 -4.78 -7.46
CA TYR A 154 10.44 -4.03 -6.75
C TYR A 154 9.79 -3.38 -5.52
N PRO A 155 10.41 -3.41 -4.32
CA PRO A 155 9.75 -2.97 -3.08
C PRO A 155 9.07 -1.59 -3.16
N ASP A 156 9.67 -0.64 -3.88
CA ASP A 156 9.16 0.73 -4.01
C ASP A 156 7.94 0.85 -4.94
N PHE A 157 7.67 -0.17 -5.78
CA PHE A 157 6.55 -0.23 -6.72
C PHE A 157 5.57 -1.35 -6.41
N ILE A 158 5.65 -1.94 -5.22
CA ILE A 158 4.81 -3.06 -4.80
C ILE A 158 3.30 -2.75 -4.84
N GLY A 159 2.92 -1.47 -4.77
CA GLY A 159 1.55 -1.01 -4.90
C GLY A 159 0.87 -1.48 -6.20
N ASP A 160 1.62 -1.58 -7.30
CA ASP A 160 1.11 -2.07 -8.57
C ASP A 160 0.86 -3.60 -8.54
N ALA A 161 1.62 -4.37 -7.75
CA ALA A 161 1.34 -5.78 -7.52
C ALA A 161 0.02 -5.98 -6.74
N TYR A 162 -0.24 -5.14 -5.74
CA TYR A 162 -1.53 -5.15 -5.03
C TYR A 162 -2.68 -4.77 -5.96
N ALA A 163 -2.50 -3.75 -6.81
CA ALA A 163 -3.48 -3.37 -7.81
C ALA A 163 -3.77 -4.51 -8.79
N ALA A 164 -2.74 -5.19 -9.30
CA ALA A 164 -2.88 -6.34 -10.19
C ALA A 164 -3.65 -7.49 -9.52
N MET A 165 -3.28 -7.84 -8.28
CA MET A 165 -3.94 -8.90 -7.51
C MET A 165 -5.41 -8.60 -7.21
N SER A 166 -5.80 -7.32 -7.07
CA SER A 166 -7.21 -6.94 -6.85
C SER A 166 -8.11 -7.14 -8.08
N ALA A 167 -7.51 -7.35 -9.25
CA ALA A 167 -8.22 -7.49 -10.52
C ALA A 167 -8.31 -8.93 -11.03
N VAL A 168 -7.73 -9.91 -10.33
CA VAL A 168 -7.60 -11.28 -10.81
C VAL A 168 -8.19 -12.29 -9.84
N GLU A 169 -8.43 -13.50 -10.31
CA GLU A 169 -8.82 -14.66 -9.50
C GLU A 169 -7.60 -15.47 -9.04
N THR A 170 -6.49 -15.39 -9.78
CA THR A 170 -5.29 -16.19 -9.47
C THR A 170 -4.03 -15.34 -9.46
N ALA A 171 -3.20 -15.54 -8.45
CA ALA A 171 -1.84 -15.00 -8.38
C ALA A 171 -0.83 -16.12 -8.70
N ILE A 172 0.00 -15.92 -9.73
CA ILE A 172 1.09 -16.82 -10.11
C ILE A 172 2.38 -16.25 -9.56
N PHE A 173 2.97 -16.97 -8.62
CA PHE A 173 4.24 -16.62 -7.98
C PHE A 173 5.40 -17.15 -8.81
N VAL A 174 6.13 -16.26 -9.48
CA VAL A 174 7.35 -16.63 -10.20
C VAL A 174 8.52 -16.61 -9.20
N VAL A 175 9.23 -17.74 -9.09
CA VAL A 175 10.38 -17.89 -8.21
C VAL A 175 11.59 -18.37 -9.01
N ASP A 176 12.79 -18.07 -8.51
CA ASP A 176 14.04 -18.53 -9.13
C ASP A 176 14.35 -19.94 -8.62
N ALA A 177 14.73 -20.86 -9.54
CA ALA A 177 15.09 -22.24 -9.18
C ALA A 177 16.36 -22.33 -8.33
N ALA A 178 17.15 -21.28 -8.20
CA ALA A 178 18.41 -21.25 -7.44
C ALA A 178 18.29 -20.51 -6.09
N GLY A 179 17.06 -20.09 -5.68
CA GLY A 179 16.97 -19.12 -4.59
C GLY A 179 15.87 -19.34 -3.56
N ASP A 180 16.05 -18.65 -2.45
CA ASP A 180 14.99 -18.40 -1.47
C ASP A 180 13.86 -17.59 -2.17
N PRO A 181 12.58 -17.91 -1.94
CA PRO A 181 11.44 -17.10 -2.44
C PRO A 181 11.53 -15.61 -2.19
N GLY A 182 12.22 -15.20 -1.12
CA GLY A 182 12.47 -13.79 -0.79
C GLY A 182 11.32 -13.12 -0.02
N ALA A 183 11.65 -11.97 0.60
CA ALA A 183 10.74 -11.22 1.45
C ALA A 183 9.51 -10.66 0.71
N VAL A 184 9.72 -10.17 -0.52
CA VAL A 184 8.63 -9.62 -1.34
C VAL A 184 7.63 -10.71 -1.73
N THR A 185 8.13 -11.89 -2.14
CA THR A 185 7.27 -13.05 -2.44
C THR A 185 6.44 -13.44 -1.23
N THR A 186 7.07 -13.51 -0.04
CA THR A 186 6.38 -13.83 1.21
C THR A 186 5.28 -12.80 1.54
N ARG A 187 5.58 -11.52 1.40
CA ARG A 187 4.61 -10.45 1.63
C ARG A 187 3.42 -10.54 0.68
N LEU A 188 3.68 -10.73 -0.63
CA LEU A 188 2.62 -10.86 -1.64
C LEU A 188 1.83 -12.16 -1.50
N TRP A 189 2.46 -13.24 -1.00
CA TRP A 189 1.77 -14.50 -0.70
C TRP A 189 0.66 -14.31 0.33
N TYR A 190 0.98 -13.65 1.42
CA TYR A 190 -0.02 -13.34 2.45
C TYR A 190 -1.07 -12.33 1.96
N ALA A 191 -0.68 -11.36 1.13
CA ALA A 191 -1.64 -10.45 0.52
C ALA A 191 -2.62 -11.18 -0.42
N ALA A 192 -2.15 -12.17 -1.21
CA ALA A 192 -3.02 -13.02 -2.04
C ALA A 192 -3.95 -13.89 -1.18
N GLU A 193 -3.48 -14.35 -0.01
CA GLU A 193 -4.32 -15.07 0.95
C GLU A 193 -5.42 -14.18 1.56
N ASP A 194 -5.07 -12.97 1.96
CA ASP A 194 -6.04 -11.99 2.49
C ASP A 194 -7.09 -11.60 1.44
N LEU A 195 -6.70 -11.53 0.16
CA LEU A 195 -7.60 -11.32 -0.97
C LEU A 195 -8.36 -12.61 -1.39
N SER A 196 -8.12 -13.72 -0.72
CA SER A 196 -8.71 -15.02 -1.05
C SER A 196 -8.48 -15.47 -2.49
N LEU A 197 -7.33 -15.15 -3.09
CA LEU A 197 -6.98 -15.57 -4.45
C LEU A 197 -6.56 -17.04 -4.49
N ALA A 198 -6.85 -17.71 -5.61
CA ALA A 198 -6.15 -18.92 -5.98
C ALA A 198 -4.67 -18.59 -6.21
N ARG A 199 -3.79 -19.54 -5.92
CA ARG A 199 -2.34 -19.35 -6.04
C ARG A 199 -1.73 -20.46 -6.85
N ALA A 200 -0.70 -20.13 -7.62
CA ALA A 200 0.17 -21.07 -8.32
C ALA A 200 1.61 -20.61 -8.22
N VAL A 201 2.56 -21.50 -8.41
CA VAL A 201 3.98 -21.16 -8.43
C VAL A 201 4.58 -21.61 -9.76
N PHE A 202 5.39 -20.74 -10.38
CA PHE A 202 6.23 -21.09 -11.54
C PHE A 202 7.69 -20.96 -11.13
N VAL A 203 8.36 -22.10 -11.01
CA VAL A 203 9.80 -22.20 -10.74
C VAL A 203 10.55 -22.01 -12.05
N ASN A 204 11.10 -20.81 -12.22
CA ASN A 204 11.76 -20.35 -13.44
C ASN A 204 13.27 -20.60 -13.42
N ARG A 205 13.89 -20.56 -14.60
CA ARG A 205 15.35 -20.67 -14.77
C ARG A 205 15.91 -22.05 -14.45
N ILE A 206 15.16 -23.08 -14.75
CA ILE A 206 15.65 -24.47 -14.62
C ILE A 206 16.84 -24.75 -15.55
N ASP A 207 16.97 -23.98 -16.63
CA ASP A 207 18.07 -24.00 -17.59
C ASP A 207 19.41 -23.45 -17.07
N ARG A 208 19.47 -22.97 -15.82
CA ARG A 208 20.70 -22.48 -15.21
C ARG A 208 21.43 -23.57 -14.43
N SER A 209 22.76 -23.50 -14.43
CA SER A 209 23.62 -24.44 -13.69
C SER A 209 23.39 -24.47 -12.18
N GLU A 210 22.90 -23.36 -11.62
CA GLU A 210 22.62 -23.20 -10.19
C GLU A 210 21.23 -23.70 -9.78
N ALA A 211 20.40 -24.13 -10.73
CA ALA A 211 19.03 -24.52 -10.46
C ALA A 211 18.95 -25.77 -9.55
N GLN A 212 18.11 -25.68 -8.53
CA GLN A 212 17.88 -26.73 -7.53
C GLN A 212 16.37 -26.86 -7.27
N TYR A 213 15.65 -27.44 -8.23
CA TYR A 213 14.18 -27.49 -8.20
C TYR A 213 13.63 -28.11 -6.91
N ASP A 214 14.15 -29.28 -6.49
CA ASP A 214 13.63 -30.00 -5.33
C ASP A 214 13.87 -29.22 -4.02
N ALA A 215 15.05 -28.60 -3.89
CA ALA A 215 15.34 -27.73 -2.75
C ALA A 215 14.45 -26.48 -2.73
N THR A 216 14.16 -25.91 -3.89
CA THR A 216 13.24 -24.76 -4.01
C THR A 216 11.82 -25.16 -3.65
N LEU A 217 11.33 -26.31 -4.12
CA LEU A 217 10.01 -26.83 -3.78
C LEU A 217 9.90 -27.09 -2.26
N ALA A 218 10.90 -27.72 -1.66
CA ALA A 218 10.96 -27.97 -0.21
C ALA A 218 10.93 -26.65 0.59
N ALA A 219 11.71 -25.63 0.18
CA ALA A 219 11.71 -24.33 0.83
C ALA A 219 10.36 -23.59 0.72
N LEU A 220 9.67 -23.74 -0.42
CA LEU A 220 8.31 -23.23 -0.62
C LEU A 220 7.31 -23.92 0.31
N GLN A 221 7.39 -25.25 0.42
CA GLN A 221 6.52 -26.05 1.30
C GLN A 221 6.77 -25.75 2.80
N GLU A 222 8.01 -25.57 3.20
CA GLU A 222 8.38 -25.17 4.56
C GLU A 222 7.80 -23.80 4.92
N ARG A 223 7.87 -22.83 3.99
CA ARG A 223 7.46 -21.45 4.23
C ARG A 223 5.95 -21.23 4.09
N PHE A 224 5.30 -21.88 3.11
CA PHE A 224 3.90 -21.60 2.72
C PHE A 224 2.96 -22.78 2.97
N GLY A 225 3.47 -23.91 3.41
CA GLY A 225 2.69 -25.07 3.81
C GLY A 225 2.69 -26.22 2.80
N GLN A 226 2.26 -27.37 3.24
CA GLN A 226 2.33 -28.65 2.51
C GLN A 226 1.28 -28.80 1.38
N ARG A 227 0.47 -27.76 1.13
CA ARG A 227 -0.54 -27.74 0.07
C ARG A 227 0.06 -27.46 -1.34
N LEU A 228 1.37 -27.17 -1.38
CA LEU A 228 2.07 -27.00 -2.64
C LEU A 228 2.49 -28.39 -3.19
N GLY A 229 2.10 -28.66 -4.44
CA GLY A 229 2.45 -29.91 -5.10
C GLY A 229 2.88 -29.69 -6.55
N ALA A 230 3.88 -30.45 -7.00
CA ALA A 230 4.36 -30.38 -8.36
C ALA A 230 3.30 -30.91 -9.34
N VAL A 231 2.97 -30.11 -10.34
CA VAL A 231 2.17 -30.53 -11.53
C VAL A 231 3.06 -30.71 -12.74
N THR A 232 4.26 -30.13 -12.73
CA THR A 232 5.32 -30.43 -13.69
C THR A 232 6.65 -30.63 -12.99
N LEU A 233 7.44 -31.61 -13.45
CA LEU A 233 8.82 -31.83 -13.01
C LEU A 233 9.80 -31.42 -14.13
N PRO A 234 11.02 -30.96 -13.80
CA PRO A 234 12.00 -30.65 -14.83
C PRO A 234 12.53 -31.92 -15.50
N TRP A 235 12.59 -31.90 -16.83
CA TRP A 235 13.31 -32.93 -17.58
C TRP A 235 14.74 -32.46 -17.84
N GLY A 236 15.63 -32.80 -16.92
CA GLY A 236 16.99 -32.28 -16.84
C GLY A 236 17.06 -30.92 -16.11
N VAL A 237 18.28 -30.46 -15.81
CA VAL A 237 18.56 -29.19 -15.14
C VAL A 237 19.81 -28.57 -15.74
N GLY A 238 19.92 -27.26 -15.78
CA GLY A 238 21.07 -26.55 -16.34
C GLY A 238 21.20 -26.77 -17.85
N GLU A 239 22.39 -27.12 -18.33
CA GLU A 239 22.63 -27.37 -19.74
C GLU A 239 21.93 -28.65 -20.26
N ASP A 240 21.54 -29.57 -19.37
CA ASP A 240 20.79 -30.78 -19.67
C ASP A 240 19.27 -30.59 -19.66
N PHE A 241 18.79 -29.39 -19.43
CA PHE A 241 17.35 -29.08 -19.41
C PHE A 241 16.77 -29.17 -20.80
N LYS A 242 15.85 -30.11 -21.02
CA LYS A 242 15.24 -30.41 -22.30
C LYS A 242 13.75 -30.06 -22.39
N GLY A 243 13.08 -29.94 -21.25
CA GLY A 243 11.64 -29.72 -21.16
C GLY A 243 11.09 -30.07 -19.79
N ILE A 244 9.84 -30.45 -19.74
CA ILE A 244 9.15 -30.80 -18.47
C ILE A 244 8.46 -32.17 -18.57
N ILE A 245 8.21 -32.76 -17.41
CA ILE A 245 7.35 -33.93 -17.25
C ILE A 245 6.03 -33.45 -16.67
N ASP A 246 4.96 -33.61 -17.43
CA ASP A 246 3.59 -33.27 -17.02
C ASP A 246 3.04 -34.40 -16.14
N VAL A 247 2.90 -34.13 -14.87
CA VAL A 247 2.44 -35.08 -13.85
C VAL A 247 0.92 -35.32 -13.97
N ILE A 248 0.17 -34.36 -14.51
CA ILE A 248 -1.27 -34.49 -14.70
C ILE A 248 -1.56 -35.48 -15.85
N ARG A 249 -0.83 -35.36 -16.95
CA ARG A 249 -1.05 -36.18 -18.17
C ARG A 249 -0.11 -37.39 -18.29
N MET A 250 0.89 -37.48 -17.40
CA MET A 250 1.95 -38.50 -17.38
C MET A 250 2.66 -38.60 -18.76
N LYS A 251 3.12 -37.42 -19.25
CA LYS A 251 3.88 -37.27 -20.50
C LYS A 251 5.06 -36.34 -20.31
N ALA A 252 6.13 -36.58 -21.06
CA ALA A 252 7.19 -35.57 -21.18
C ALA A 252 6.84 -34.61 -22.32
N ARG A 253 7.12 -33.32 -22.10
CA ARG A 253 6.80 -32.25 -23.05
C ARG A 253 8.03 -31.36 -23.28
N HIS A 254 8.28 -31.00 -24.52
CA HIS A 254 9.34 -30.07 -24.91
C HIS A 254 8.92 -29.32 -26.19
N LEU A 255 9.66 -28.29 -26.55
CA LEU A 255 9.49 -27.59 -27.82
C LEU A 255 10.40 -28.20 -28.87
N ASP A 256 9.90 -28.41 -30.11
CA ASP A 256 10.70 -28.78 -31.24
C ASP A 256 11.57 -27.61 -31.77
N ASP A 257 12.41 -27.87 -32.78
CA ASP A 257 13.23 -26.83 -33.41
C ASP A 257 12.43 -25.68 -34.04
N ALA A 258 11.13 -25.88 -34.26
CA ALA A 258 10.21 -24.85 -34.76
C ALA A 258 9.45 -24.13 -33.64
N GLY A 259 9.74 -24.42 -32.37
CA GLY A 259 9.07 -23.83 -31.19
C GLY A 259 7.66 -24.37 -30.92
N LYS A 260 7.32 -25.57 -31.46
CA LYS A 260 6.03 -26.20 -31.23
C LYS A 260 6.11 -27.23 -30.10
N PRO A 261 5.09 -27.29 -29.21
CA PRO A 261 5.06 -28.29 -28.17
C PRO A 261 4.92 -29.69 -28.74
N VAL A 262 5.77 -30.59 -28.28
CA VAL A 262 5.81 -32.02 -28.62
C VAL A 262 5.65 -32.82 -27.32
N GLU A 263 4.79 -33.84 -27.38
CA GLU A 263 4.61 -34.79 -26.29
C GLU A 263 5.28 -36.11 -26.63
N CYS A 264 5.95 -36.70 -25.65
CA CYS A 264 6.57 -38.00 -25.74
C CYS A 264 6.40 -38.80 -24.46
N ASP A 265 6.79 -40.07 -24.45
CA ASP A 265 6.75 -40.89 -23.25
C ASP A 265 7.81 -40.43 -22.26
N ILE A 266 7.50 -40.57 -20.98
CA ILE A 266 8.44 -40.22 -19.91
C ILE A 266 9.69 -41.07 -19.98
N PRO A 267 10.90 -40.50 -20.00
CA PRO A 267 12.13 -41.27 -19.99
C PRO A 267 12.20 -42.18 -18.74
N ALA A 268 12.67 -43.40 -18.92
CA ALA A 268 12.66 -44.42 -17.86
C ALA A 268 13.35 -43.97 -16.54
N GLU A 269 14.34 -43.08 -16.63
CA GLU A 269 15.04 -42.50 -15.49
C GLU A 269 14.20 -41.57 -14.64
N TYR A 270 13.09 -41.03 -15.16
CA TYR A 270 12.15 -40.12 -14.45
C TYR A 270 10.80 -40.78 -14.14
N ALA A 271 10.59 -42.04 -14.52
CA ALA A 271 9.29 -42.71 -14.36
C ALA A 271 8.88 -42.81 -12.89
N ASP A 272 9.78 -43.28 -12.03
CA ASP A 272 9.52 -43.43 -10.59
C ASP A 272 9.21 -42.06 -9.92
N ALA A 273 9.97 -41.03 -10.28
CA ALA A 273 9.74 -39.66 -9.74
C ALA A 273 8.39 -39.08 -10.21
N ALA A 274 7.99 -39.37 -11.45
CA ALA A 274 6.70 -38.93 -12.00
C ALA A 274 5.54 -39.65 -11.32
N GLU A 275 5.66 -40.95 -11.04
CA GLU A 275 4.65 -41.73 -10.32
C GLU A 275 4.52 -41.25 -8.87
N GLU A 276 5.62 -40.99 -8.18
CA GLU A 276 5.63 -40.44 -6.82
C GLU A 276 4.95 -39.05 -6.78
N ALA A 277 5.32 -38.16 -7.69
CA ALA A 277 4.70 -36.84 -7.83
C ALA A 277 3.19 -36.94 -8.14
N ARG A 278 2.80 -37.88 -8.99
CA ARG A 278 1.40 -38.15 -9.32
C ARG A 278 0.60 -38.64 -8.11
N ALA A 279 1.15 -39.58 -7.35
CA ALA A 279 0.53 -40.07 -6.11
C ALA A 279 0.34 -38.92 -5.10
N ARG A 280 1.39 -38.10 -4.92
CA ARG A 280 1.32 -36.91 -4.05
C ARG A 280 0.28 -35.90 -4.52
N LEU A 281 0.18 -35.66 -5.83
CA LEU A 281 -0.85 -34.78 -6.41
C LEU A 281 -2.26 -35.30 -6.08
N CYS A 282 -2.52 -36.61 -6.28
CA CYS A 282 -3.81 -37.22 -5.94
C CYS A 282 -4.17 -37.06 -4.48
N GLU A 283 -3.20 -37.30 -3.56
CA GLU A 283 -3.40 -37.09 -2.11
C GLU A 283 -3.80 -35.67 -1.75
N LEU A 284 -3.23 -34.66 -2.43
CA LEU A 284 -3.48 -33.25 -2.12
C LEU A 284 -4.83 -32.76 -2.69
N VAL A 285 -5.22 -33.24 -3.87
CA VAL A 285 -6.45 -32.74 -4.50
C VAL A 285 -7.69 -33.47 -4.06
N VAL A 286 -7.58 -34.72 -3.59
CA VAL A 286 -8.73 -35.52 -3.14
C VAL A 286 -9.41 -34.93 -1.90
N GLU A 287 -8.69 -34.10 -1.12
CA GLU A 287 -9.26 -33.35 0.01
C GLU A 287 -10.38 -32.37 -0.41
N ALA A 288 -10.52 -32.07 -1.70
CA ALA A 288 -11.55 -31.18 -2.20
C ALA A 288 -12.94 -31.84 -2.32
N ASP A 289 -13.04 -33.18 -2.20
CA ASP A 289 -14.31 -33.87 -2.35
C ASP A 289 -14.42 -35.07 -1.41
N ASP A 290 -15.34 -35.01 -0.46
CA ASP A 290 -15.51 -36.03 0.59
C ASP A 290 -15.87 -37.43 0.01
N GLU A 291 -16.66 -37.51 -1.07
CA GLU A 291 -17.05 -38.79 -1.66
C GLU A 291 -15.88 -39.45 -2.39
N LEU A 292 -15.13 -38.65 -3.17
CA LEU A 292 -13.94 -39.15 -3.85
C LEU A 292 -12.80 -39.46 -2.88
N MET A 293 -12.69 -38.72 -1.79
CA MET A 293 -11.73 -39.00 -0.71
C MET A 293 -12.02 -40.36 -0.05
N LEU A 294 -13.28 -40.65 0.26
CA LEU A 294 -13.66 -41.95 0.79
C LEU A 294 -13.37 -43.10 -0.21
N LYS A 295 -13.72 -42.91 -1.49
CA LYS A 295 -13.41 -43.87 -2.55
C LYS A 295 -11.90 -44.10 -2.69
N TYR A 296 -11.08 -43.04 -2.61
CA TYR A 296 -9.64 -43.10 -2.67
C TYR A 296 -9.03 -43.88 -1.50
N LEU A 297 -9.56 -43.67 -0.29
CA LEU A 297 -9.08 -44.35 0.93
C LEU A 297 -9.55 -45.82 1.04
N GLU A 298 -10.75 -46.14 0.52
CA GLU A 298 -11.28 -47.50 0.51
C GLU A 298 -10.80 -48.37 -0.65
N GLY A 299 -10.29 -47.73 -1.72
CA GLY A 299 -9.79 -48.35 -2.93
C GLY A 299 -8.25 -48.53 -2.92
N ASP A 300 -7.69 -48.73 -4.13
CA ASP A 300 -6.24 -48.90 -4.31
C ASP A 300 -5.46 -47.56 -4.31
N GLY A 301 -6.05 -46.46 -3.81
CA GLY A 301 -5.43 -45.13 -3.83
C GLY A 301 -5.28 -44.54 -5.23
N GLN A 302 -6.16 -44.88 -6.17
CA GLN A 302 -6.10 -44.40 -7.54
C GLN A 302 -7.34 -43.58 -7.91
N LEU A 303 -7.10 -42.48 -8.65
CA LEU A 303 -8.13 -41.67 -9.30
C LEU A 303 -8.07 -41.90 -10.81
N THR A 304 -9.21 -41.93 -11.47
CA THR A 304 -9.25 -41.84 -12.93
C THR A 304 -8.76 -40.48 -13.40
N GLN A 305 -8.38 -40.38 -14.69
CA GLN A 305 -7.94 -39.10 -15.24
C GLN A 305 -9.01 -38.01 -15.13
N GLU A 306 -10.28 -38.36 -15.43
CA GLU A 306 -11.42 -37.42 -15.33
C GLU A 306 -11.69 -36.96 -13.88
N GLU A 307 -11.59 -37.89 -12.92
CA GLU A 307 -11.74 -37.56 -11.51
C GLU A 307 -10.63 -36.62 -11.02
N LEU A 308 -9.38 -36.89 -11.41
CA LEU A 308 -8.26 -36.02 -11.05
C LEU A 308 -8.41 -34.63 -11.64
N GLU A 309 -8.74 -34.51 -12.94
CA GLU A 309 -8.90 -33.20 -13.59
C GLU A 309 -10.04 -32.39 -12.98
N GLY A 310 -11.16 -33.05 -12.64
CA GLY A 310 -12.27 -32.42 -11.94
C GLY A 310 -11.90 -31.94 -10.54
N LEU A 311 -11.20 -32.80 -9.76
CA LEU A 311 -10.72 -32.44 -8.43
C LEU A 311 -9.68 -31.33 -8.47
N LEU A 312 -8.79 -31.32 -9.45
CA LEU A 312 -7.74 -30.33 -9.61
C LEU A 312 -8.33 -28.92 -9.76
N ALA A 313 -9.29 -28.76 -10.68
CA ALA A 313 -9.98 -27.48 -10.88
C ALA A 313 -10.69 -27.01 -9.59
N LYS A 314 -11.39 -27.93 -8.89
CA LYS A 314 -12.07 -27.64 -7.62
C LYS A 314 -11.07 -27.27 -6.53
N ALA A 315 -10.00 -28.05 -6.33
CA ALA A 315 -9.01 -27.82 -5.29
C ALA A 315 -8.25 -26.50 -5.46
N ILE A 316 -7.97 -26.07 -6.71
CA ILE A 316 -7.37 -24.78 -7.00
C ILE A 316 -8.34 -23.64 -6.68
N ALA A 317 -9.61 -23.74 -7.14
CA ALA A 317 -10.63 -22.72 -6.91
C ALA A 317 -10.94 -22.56 -5.41
N GLU A 318 -11.00 -23.67 -4.66
CA GLU A 318 -11.21 -23.67 -3.21
C GLU A 318 -9.95 -23.38 -2.38
N ARG A 319 -8.79 -23.21 -3.06
CA ARG A 319 -7.49 -22.86 -2.42
C ARG A 319 -6.96 -23.96 -1.49
N ILE A 320 -7.41 -25.19 -1.71
CA ILE A 320 -6.95 -26.39 -1.01
C ILE A 320 -5.57 -26.80 -1.54
N PHE A 321 -5.37 -26.67 -2.84
CA PHE A 321 -4.16 -27.04 -3.53
C PHE A 321 -3.51 -25.84 -4.25
N VAL A 322 -2.17 -25.82 -4.27
CA VAL A 322 -1.37 -24.82 -4.97
C VAL A 322 -0.45 -25.55 -5.96
N PRO A 323 -0.72 -25.48 -7.29
CA PRO A 323 0.08 -26.13 -8.29
C PRO A 323 1.45 -25.46 -8.45
N VAL A 324 2.51 -26.27 -8.56
CA VAL A 324 3.88 -25.84 -8.79
C VAL A 324 4.34 -26.33 -10.15
N PHE A 325 4.74 -25.38 -11.00
CA PHE A 325 5.24 -25.59 -12.34
C PHE A 325 6.75 -25.40 -12.40
N ALA A 326 7.43 -26.15 -13.26
CA ALA A 326 8.85 -26.00 -13.59
C ALA A 326 9.00 -25.49 -15.01
N GLY A 327 10.00 -24.61 -15.28
CA GLY A 327 10.26 -24.17 -16.64
C GLY A 327 11.40 -23.17 -16.78
N SER A 328 11.60 -22.71 -18.00
CA SER A 328 12.49 -21.61 -18.35
C SER A 328 11.79 -20.66 -19.32
N CYS A 329 11.59 -19.41 -18.89
CA CYS A 329 10.99 -18.37 -19.74
C CYS A 329 11.86 -18.03 -20.97
N THR A 330 13.19 -18.14 -20.83
CA THR A 330 14.15 -17.83 -21.92
C THR A 330 14.27 -18.95 -22.95
N ALA A 331 14.08 -20.18 -22.52
CA ALA A 331 13.96 -21.33 -23.38
C ALA A 331 12.52 -21.59 -23.86
N GLU A 332 11.54 -20.86 -23.29
CA GLU A 332 10.09 -21.02 -23.49
C GLU A 332 9.55 -22.41 -23.08
N GLU A 333 10.37 -23.24 -22.43
CA GLU A 333 10.00 -24.57 -21.96
C GLU A 333 9.18 -24.53 -20.68
N GLY A 334 8.10 -25.34 -20.61
CA GLY A 334 7.15 -25.38 -19.50
C GLY A 334 6.08 -24.28 -19.53
N VAL A 335 6.25 -23.24 -20.36
CA VAL A 335 5.30 -22.11 -20.45
C VAL A 335 3.99 -22.54 -21.08
N THR A 336 4.03 -23.38 -22.15
CA THR A 336 2.80 -23.89 -22.79
C THR A 336 1.98 -24.74 -21.83
N SER A 337 2.62 -25.58 -21.00
CA SER A 337 1.92 -26.37 -19.97
C SER A 337 1.22 -25.50 -18.95
N LEU A 338 1.89 -24.43 -18.48
CA LEU A 338 1.26 -23.45 -17.62
C LEU A 338 0.05 -22.80 -18.27
N MET A 339 0.15 -22.40 -19.55
CA MET A 339 -0.97 -21.78 -20.29
C MET A 339 -2.14 -22.75 -20.50
N ASP A 340 -1.87 -24.02 -20.80
CA ASP A 340 -2.88 -25.08 -20.92
C ASP A 340 -3.65 -25.26 -19.62
N ASP A 341 -2.93 -25.34 -18.51
CA ASP A 341 -3.51 -25.57 -17.20
C ASP A 341 -4.25 -24.31 -16.66
N ILE A 342 -3.78 -23.10 -16.96
CA ILE A 342 -4.55 -21.86 -16.70
C ILE A 342 -5.88 -21.90 -17.45
N ALA A 343 -5.87 -22.23 -18.73
CA ALA A 343 -7.08 -22.28 -19.56
C ALA A 343 -8.08 -23.34 -19.07
N THR A 344 -7.58 -24.46 -18.53
CA THR A 344 -8.37 -25.65 -18.20
C THR A 344 -8.83 -25.65 -16.73
N TYR A 345 -7.91 -25.45 -15.78
CA TYR A 345 -8.14 -25.73 -14.35
C TYR A 345 -8.22 -24.49 -13.46
N PHE A 346 -7.75 -23.32 -13.92
CA PHE A 346 -7.75 -22.14 -13.05
C PHE A 346 -9.15 -21.51 -13.02
N PRO A 347 -9.54 -20.91 -11.87
CA PRO A 347 -10.87 -20.33 -11.72
C PRO A 347 -11.09 -19.12 -12.62
N SER A 348 -12.33 -18.96 -13.06
CA SER A 348 -12.86 -17.73 -13.65
C SER A 348 -13.47 -16.82 -12.59
N ALA A 349 -13.89 -15.63 -12.99
CA ALA A 349 -14.60 -14.72 -12.08
C ALA A 349 -15.94 -15.35 -11.58
N SER A 350 -16.65 -16.07 -12.45
CA SER A 350 -17.90 -16.74 -12.08
C SER A 350 -17.71 -17.88 -11.07
N ASP A 351 -16.54 -18.52 -11.04
CA ASP A 351 -16.24 -19.58 -10.07
C ASP A 351 -16.07 -19.02 -8.64
N PHE A 352 -15.76 -17.73 -8.48
CA PHE A 352 -15.73 -17.04 -7.20
C PHE A 352 -17.14 -16.64 -6.71
N GLY A 353 -18.11 -16.56 -7.59
CA GLY A 353 -19.53 -16.36 -7.33
C GLY A 353 -19.91 -14.96 -6.88
N SER A 354 -19.15 -14.29 -6.02
CA SER A 354 -19.50 -12.96 -5.50
C SER A 354 -18.29 -12.14 -5.07
N VAL A 355 -18.46 -10.81 -5.08
CA VAL A 355 -17.47 -9.83 -4.62
C VAL A 355 -17.97 -9.14 -3.34
N PRO A 356 -17.14 -9.02 -2.29
CA PRO A 356 -17.52 -8.32 -1.07
C PRO A 356 -17.67 -6.81 -1.31
N LEU A 357 -18.67 -6.20 -0.67
CA LEU A 357 -18.92 -4.76 -0.71
C LEU A 357 -18.55 -4.09 0.61
N VAL A 358 -18.27 -2.79 0.58
CA VAL A 358 -17.90 -1.97 1.75
C VAL A 358 -18.97 -2.01 2.85
N ASN A 359 -20.24 -2.12 2.49
CA ASN A 359 -21.37 -2.20 3.44
C ASN A 359 -21.54 -3.57 4.11
N GLY A 360 -20.69 -4.54 3.78
CA GLY A 360 -20.76 -5.91 4.30
C GLY A 360 -21.67 -6.86 3.51
N ASP A 361 -22.33 -6.37 2.46
CA ASP A 361 -23.07 -7.20 1.50
C ASP A 361 -22.12 -7.82 0.47
N TYR A 362 -22.69 -8.64 -0.44
CA TYR A 362 -21.98 -9.24 -1.56
C TYR A 362 -22.66 -8.88 -2.88
N LEU A 363 -21.85 -8.67 -3.92
CA LEU A 363 -22.31 -8.53 -5.29
C LEU A 363 -22.11 -9.87 -6.00
N ASP A 364 -23.19 -10.48 -6.47
CA ASP A 364 -23.12 -11.71 -7.27
C ASP A 364 -22.52 -11.39 -8.65
N ILE A 365 -21.59 -12.23 -9.08
CA ILE A 365 -20.99 -12.15 -10.41
C ILE A 365 -21.92 -12.89 -11.37
N ASP A 366 -22.87 -12.17 -11.97
CA ASP A 366 -23.79 -12.70 -12.96
C ASP A 366 -23.57 -12.01 -14.30
N GLU A 367 -23.18 -12.78 -15.32
CA GLU A 367 -22.99 -12.30 -16.70
C GLU A 367 -24.31 -11.84 -17.34
N GLY A 368 -25.45 -12.36 -16.87
CA GLY A 368 -26.79 -12.04 -17.35
C GLY A 368 -27.43 -10.80 -16.72
N ASP A 369 -26.80 -10.16 -15.74
CA ASP A 369 -27.35 -8.94 -15.11
C ASP A 369 -27.25 -7.76 -16.06
N ASP A 370 -28.38 -7.07 -16.29
CA ASP A 370 -28.44 -5.84 -17.08
C ASP A 370 -27.83 -4.61 -16.38
N ARG A 371 -27.34 -4.77 -15.15
CA ARG A 371 -26.78 -3.69 -14.33
C ARG A 371 -25.26 -3.78 -14.27
N PRO A 372 -24.53 -3.22 -15.23
CA PRO A 372 -23.08 -3.29 -15.24
C PRO A 372 -22.45 -2.60 -14.04
N VAL A 373 -21.44 -3.29 -13.48
CA VAL A 373 -20.59 -2.79 -12.39
C VAL A 373 -19.15 -2.99 -12.81
N ALA A 374 -18.34 -1.95 -12.72
CA ALA A 374 -16.92 -1.99 -13.04
C ALA A 374 -16.09 -1.46 -11.87
N PHE A 375 -15.00 -2.14 -11.55
CA PHE A 375 -14.05 -1.77 -10.50
C PHE A 375 -12.76 -1.28 -11.13
N VAL A 376 -12.37 -0.03 -10.84
CA VAL A 376 -11.12 0.58 -11.33
C VAL A 376 -9.98 0.16 -10.39
N PHE A 377 -9.10 -0.71 -10.87
CA PHE A 377 -7.99 -1.18 -10.04
C PHE A 377 -6.68 -0.40 -10.26
N LYS A 378 -6.53 0.28 -11.42
CA LYS A 378 -5.35 1.10 -11.72
C LYS A 378 -5.70 2.26 -12.62
N VAL A 379 -4.97 3.35 -12.46
CA VAL A 379 -4.99 4.50 -13.38
C VAL A 379 -3.57 4.73 -13.92
N LEU A 380 -3.46 4.94 -15.23
CA LEU A 380 -2.22 5.28 -15.90
C LEU A 380 -2.33 6.67 -16.53
N ASN A 381 -1.25 7.46 -16.44
CA ASN A 381 -1.11 8.73 -17.16
C ASN A 381 -0.23 8.51 -18.40
N ASP A 382 -0.85 8.20 -19.53
CA ASP A 382 -0.18 7.99 -20.82
C ASP A 382 0.06 9.32 -21.52
N PRO A 383 1.28 9.57 -22.08
CA PRO A 383 1.59 10.82 -22.76
C PRO A 383 0.76 11.12 -23.99
N GLN A 384 0.25 10.10 -24.70
CA GLN A 384 -0.51 10.23 -25.94
C GLN A 384 -2.03 10.18 -25.69
N ASN A 385 -2.48 9.24 -24.86
CA ASN A 385 -3.88 8.94 -24.62
C ASN A 385 -4.45 9.65 -23.38
N GLY A 386 -3.59 10.30 -22.58
CA GLY A 386 -3.97 10.96 -21.35
C GLY A 386 -4.23 9.96 -20.21
N ARG A 387 -5.27 10.23 -19.42
CA ARG A 387 -5.66 9.39 -18.30
C ARG A 387 -6.38 8.14 -18.79
N LEU A 388 -5.88 6.97 -18.40
CA LEU A 388 -6.41 5.65 -18.73
C LEU A 388 -6.78 4.93 -17.41
N ALA A 389 -8.04 4.58 -17.24
CA ALA A 389 -8.50 3.76 -16.11
C ALA A 389 -8.60 2.30 -16.55
N LEU A 390 -7.87 1.42 -15.85
CA LEU A 390 -7.96 -0.02 -16.01
C LEU A 390 -9.05 -0.52 -15.07
N ALA A 391 -10.06 -1.15 -15.62
CA ALA A 391 -11.23 -1.58 -14.88
C ALA A 391 -11.57 -3.05 -15.15
N LYS A 392 -11.91 -3.79 -14.08
CA LYS A 392 -12.49 -5.12 -14.14
C LYS A 392 -14.02 -5.00 -14.13
N VAL A 393 -14.69 -5.68 -15.03
CA VAL A 393 -16.15 -5.78 -15.03
C VAL A 393 -16.54 -6.81 -13.97
N LEU A 394 -17.24 -6.38 -12.92
CA LEU A 394 -17.65 -7.25 -11.82
C LEU A 394 -19.00 -7.92 -12.08
N ALA A 395 -19.93 -7.23 -12.74
CA ALA A 395 -21.24 -7.77 -13.10
C ALA A 395 -21.75 -7.15 -14.40
N GLY A 396 -22.62 -7.85 -15.10
CA GLY A 396 -23.25 -7.42 -16.34
C GLY A 396 -22.30 -7.21 -17.50
N THR A 397 -22.68 -6.35 -18.43
CA THR A 397 -21.90 -6.06 -19.65
C THR A 397 -21.67 -4.57 -19.82
N VAL A 398 -20.42 -4.15 -19.91
CA VAL A 398 -19.99 -2.79 -20.22
C VAL A 398 -19.89 -2.61 -21.73
N LYS A 399 -20.43 -1.48 -22.25
CA LYS A 399 -20.41 -1.13 -23.69
C LYS A 399 -19.97 0.31 -23.89
N PRO A 400 -19.39 0.68 -25.05
CA PRO A 400 -19.12 2.07 -25.39
C PRO A 400 -20.35 2.94 -25.32
N GLY A 401 -20.20 4.19 -24.83
CA GLY A 401 -21.29 5.16 -24.67
C GLY A 401 -22.08 5.03 -23.39
N LEU A 402 -21.87 3.99 -22.59
CA LEU A 402 -22.51 3.79 -21.29
C LEU A 402 -22.11 4.89 -20.30
N GLU A 403 -23.07 5.32 -19.48
CA GLU A 403 -22.82 6.24 -18.36
C GLU A 403 -23.02 5.49 -17.04
N LEU A 404 -21.98 5.47 -16.22
CA LEU A 404 -21.99 4.87 -14.89
C LEU A 404 -21.68 5.92 -13.83
N ILE A 405 -22.19 5.75 -12.63
CA ILE A 405 -21.99 6.67 -11.50
C ILE A 405 -20.87 6.10 -10.63
N CYS A 406 -19.83 6.91 -10.39
CA CYS A 406 -18.76 6.59 -9.44
C CYS A 406 -19.29 6.61 -7.99
N ALA A 407 -19.10 5.53 -7.26
CA ALA A 407 -19.61 5.38 -5.90
C ALA A 407 -19.05 6.44 -4.93
N ARG A 408 -17.76 6.75 -5.01
CA ARG A 408 -17.08 7.73 -4.14
C ARG A 408 -17.53 9.16 -4.42
N THR A 409 -17.53 9.59 -5.71
CA THR A 409 -17.78 10.99 -6.07
C THR A 409 -19.26 11.29 -6.30
N ARG A 410 -20.10 10.27 -6.48
CA ARG A 410 -21.52 10.37 -6.88
C ARG A 410 -21.73 11.10 -8.23
N LYS A 411 -20.69 11.20 -9.05
CA LYS A 411 -20.73 11.83 -10.36
C LYS A 411 -20.84 10.80 -11.47
N PRO A 412 -21.53 11.13 -12.59
CA PRO A 412 -21.58 10.29 -13.76
C PRO A 412 -20.23 10.30 -14.49
N GLU A 413 -19.79 9.12 -14.93
CA GLU A 413 -18.63 8.89 -15.76
C GLU A 413 -19.09 8.25 -17.08
N ARG A 414 -18.80 8.89 -18.21
CA ARG A 414 -19.20 8.38 -19.52
C ARG A 414 -18.07 7.54 -20.12
N LEU A 415 -18.33 6.27 -20.34
CA LEU A 415 -17.41 5.33 -20.98
C LEU A 415 -17.54 5.45 -22.51
N ALA A 416 -17.01 6.53 -23.09
CA ALA A 416 -17.17 6.83 -24.51
C ALA A 416 -16.64 5.68 -25.41
N HIS A 417 -15.50 5.11 -25.04
CA HIS A 417 -14.84 4.00 -25.69
C HIS A 417 -14.29 3.05 -24.64
N ILE A 418 -14.17 1.78 -24.96
CA ILE A 418 -13.50 0.76 -24.13
C ILE A 418 -12.49 0.00 -24.99
N TYR A 419 -11.34 -0.28 -24.38
CA TYR A 419 -10.22 -0.90 -25.10
C TYR A 419 -9.70 -2.12 -24.33
N ARG A 420 -9.05 -3.05 -25.07
CA ARG A 420 -8.06 -3.99 -24.53
C ARG A 420 -6.67 -3.46 -24.80
N MET A 421 -5.73 -3.78 -23.93
CA MET A 421 -4.38 -3.24 -23.98
C MET A 421 -3.37 -4.40 -23.95
N VAL A 422 -2.40 -4.39 -24.86
CA VAL A 422 -1.22 -5.28 -24.87
C VAL A 422 0.00 -4.37 -24.75
N GLY A 423 0.69 -4.40 -23.62
CA GLY A 423 1.75 -3.42 -23.38
C GLY A 423 1.24 -2.00 -23.54
N ARG A 424 1.66 -1.30 -24.61
CA ARG A 424 1.20 0.06 -24.93
C ARG A 424 0.06 0.10 -25.95
N ASP A 425 -0.11 -0.97 -26.72
CA ASP A 425 -1.03 -0.99 -27.83
C ASP A 425 -2.46 -1.24 -27.35
N MET A 426 -3.41 -0.42 -27.84
CA MET A 426 -4.81 -0.49 -27.47
C MET A 426 -5.68 -0.83 -28.66
N SER A 427 -6.58 -1.77 -28.50
CA SER A 427 -7.60 -2.16 -29.48
C SER A 427 -9.00 -1.93 -28.93
N GLU A 428 -9.84 -1.21 -29.67
CA GLU A 428 -11.22 -0.95 -29.27
C GLU A 428 -12.06 -2.23 -29.30
N VAL A 429 -12.91 -2.39 -28.28
CA VAL A 429 -13.81 -3.55 -28.18
C VAL A 429 -15.28 -3.11 -28.12
N PRO A 430 -16.20 -3.88 -28.70
CA PRO A 430 -17.61 -3.53 -28.75
C PRO A 430 -18.33 -3.73 -27.41
N SER A 431 -17.84 -4.62 -26.58
CA SER A 431 -18.40 -4.92 -25.26
C SER A 431 -17.40 -5.70 -24.40
N ALA A 432 -17.62 -5.69 -23.09
CA ALA A 432 -16.90 -6.49 -22.11
C ALA A 432 -17.89 -7.05 -21.09
N ALA A 433 -17.89 -8.36 -20.90
CA ALA A 433 -18.76 -9.06 -19.95
C ALA A 433 -18.11 -9.14 -18.56
N ALA A 434 -18.87 -9.57 -17.56
CA ALA A 434 -18.37 -9.86 -16.22
C ALA A 434 -17.12 -10.74 -16.26
N GLY A 435 -16.12 -10.41 -15.45
CA GLY A 435 -14.79 -11.04 -15.45
C GLY A 435 -13.80 -10.43 -16.43
N ASP A 436 -14.20 -9.64 -17.44
CA ASP A 436 -13.26 -9.03 -18.38
C ASP A 436 -12.55 -7.80 -17.82
N ILE A 437 -11.37 -7.51 -18.33
CA ILE A 437 -10.57 -6.33 -17.99
C ILE A 437 -10.52 -5.39 -19.19
N VAL A 438 -10.89 -4.13 -18.98
CA VAL A 438 -10.90 -3.10 -20.00
C VAL A 438 -10.17 -1.84 -19.58
N VAL A 439 -9.77 -1.07 -20.57
CA VAL A 439 -9.18 0.26 -20.40
C VAL A 439 -10.20 1.30 -20.84
N VAL A 440 -10.49 2.25 -19.96
CA VAL A 440 -11.41 3.34 -20.20
C VAL A 440 -10.65 4.67 -20.18
N PRO A 441 -10.52 5.37 -21.31
CA PRO A 441 -9.82 6.64 -21.34
C PRO A 441 -10.68 7.80 -20.83
N LYS A 442 -10.01 8.82 -20.28
CA LYS A 442 -10.57 10.15 -19.98
C LYS A 442 -11.71 10.18 -18.95
N ILE A 443 -11.79 9.22 -18.04
CA ILE A 443 -12.68 9.27 -16.88
C ILE A 443 -11.92 9.78 -15.64
N ALA A 444 -12.66 10.37 -14.68
CA ALA A 444 -12.08 10.94 -13.47
C ALA A 444 -11.95 9.94 -12.31
N ALA A 445 -12.41 8.71 -12.51
CA ALA A 445 -12.31 7.64 -11.52
C ALA A 445 -10.86 7.36 -11.12
N MET A 446 -10.65 7.01 -9.86
CA MET A 446 -9.35 6.67 -9.27
C MET A 446 -9.25 5.16 -9.03
N ALA A 447 -8.04 4.67 -8.76
CA ALA A 447 -7.87 3.28 -8.32
C ALA A 447 -8.62 3.04 -7.00
N GLY A 448 -9.39 1.95 -6.93
CA GLY A 448 -10.32 1.64 -5.83
C GLY A 448 -11.76 2.09 -6.07
N ASP A 449 -12.05 2.94 -7.07
CA ASP A 449 -13.41 3.38 -7.36
C ASP A 449 -14.25 2.27 -8.02
N THR A 450 -15.51 2.19 -7.61
CA THR A 450 -16.52 1.34 -8.26
C THR A 450 -17.47 2.22 -9.07
N LEU A 451 -17.71 1.83 -10.30
CA LEU A 451 -18.63 2.45 -11.25
C LEU A 451 -19.85 1.56 -11.40
N SER A 452 -21.05 2.07 -11.20
CA SER A 452 -22.29 1.32 -11.35
C SER A 452 -23.43 2.21 -11.83
N VAL A 453 -24.51 1.60 -12.33
CA VAL A 453 -25.70 2.35 -12.80
C VAL A 453 -26.29 3.23 -11.69
N THR A 454 -26.29 2.76 -10.45
CA THR A 454 -26.89 3.47 -9.33
C THR A 454 -25.90 4.30 -8.50
N GLY A 455 -24.61 4.07 -8.65
CA GLY A 455 -23.55 4.64 -7.81
C GLY A 455 -23.61 4.18 -6.34
N LYS A 456 -24.42 3.18 -6.01
CA LYS A 456 -24.59 2.68 -4.64
C LYS A 456 -23.74 1.43 -4.35
N VAL A 457 -23.30 0.76 -5.39
CA VAL A 457 -22.44 -0.42 -5.29
C VAL A 457 -21.00 0.08 -5.10
N GLU A 458 -20.36 -0.33 -4.02
CA GLU A 458 -18.98 0.00 -3.70
C GLU A 458 -18.27 -1.28 -3.28
N ALA A 459 -17.43 -1.82 -4.19
CA ALA A 459 -16.64 -3.02 -3.93
C ALA A 459 -15.65 -2.76 -2.80
N ALA A 460 -15.44 -3.74 -1.94
CA ALA A 460 -14.44 -3.66 -0.91
C ALA A 460 -13.05 -3.62 -1.56
N ALA A 461 -12.47 -2.42 -1.62
CA ALA A 461 -11.12 -2.25 -2.12
C ALA A 461 -10.11 -2.83 -1.13
N PHE A 462 -9.06 -3.45 -1.65
CA PHE A 462 -7.92 -3.82 -0.82
C PHE A 462 -7.18 -2.56 -0.35
N ARG A 463 -6.41 -2.71 0.74
CA ARG A 463 -5.59 -1.62 1.25
C ARG A 463 -4.25 -1.57 0.53
N PHE A 464 -3.95 -0.43 -0.06
CA PHE A 464 -2.60 -0.17 -0.57
C PHE A 464 -1.58 -0.10 0.58
N PRO A 465 -0.32 -0.47 0.32
CA PRO A 465 0.75 -0.27 1.29
C PRO A 465 0.89 1.19 1.71
N ASN A 466 1.21 1.43 2.97
CA ASN A 466 1.39 2.77 3.51
C ASN A 466 2.60 3.48 2.88
N SER A 467 2.43 4.76 2.58
CA SER A 467 3.45 5.65 1.98
C SER A 467 4.26 6.31 3.09
N LEU A 468 5.21 5.59 3.66
CA LEU A 468 5.92 6.00 4.86
C LEU A 468 7.27 6.69 4.58
N TYR A 469 7.78 6.60 3.35
CA TYR A 469 8.97 7.35 2.92
C TYR A 469 8.58 8.78 2.60
N GLN A 470 8.99 9.72 3.43
CA GLN A 470 8.69 11.15 3.29
C GLN A 470 9.92 11.95 2.96
N VAL A 471 9.82 12.82 1.95
CA VAL A 471 10.88 13.75 1.58
C VAL A 471 10.30 15.12 1.24
N ALA A 472 11.05 16.17 1.61
CA ALA A 472 10.74 17.51 1.18
C ALA A 472 11.45 17.81 -0.14
N ILE A 473 10.80 18.56 -1.03
CA ILE A 473 11.36 18.94 -2.32
C ILE A 473 11.26 20.44 -2.55
N GLU A 474 12.26 20.97 -3.24
CA GLU A 474 12.27 22.36 -3.68
C GLU A 474 12.58 22.42 -5.19
N PRO A 475 11.90 23.32 -5.96
CA PRO A 475 12.22 23.50 -7.37
C PRO A 475 13.57 24.21 -7.54
N ASP A 476 14.34 23.83 -8.57
CA ASP A 476 15.63 24.47 -8.86
C ASP A 476 15.48 25.93 -9.30
N LYS A 477 14.33 26.28 -9.87
CA LYS A 477 14.02 27.64 -10.35
C LYS A 477 12.84 28.22 -9.57
N ARG A 478 13.06 29.38 -8.97
CA ARG A 478 11.98 30.15 -8.33
C ARG A 478 10.88 30.52 -9.33
N GLY A 479 9.63 30.47 -8.87
CA GLY A 479 8.44 30.77 -9.69
C GLY A 479 7.91 29.57 -10.49
N THR A 480 8.45 28.36 -10.23
CA THR A 480 7.92 27.11 -10.82
C THR A 480 7.18 26.24 -9.80
N GLU A 481 6.96 26.74 -8.59
CA GLU A 481 6.34 26.04 -7.46
C GLU A 481 4.92 25.51 -7.81
N ASP A 482 4.11 26.35 -8.46
CA ASP A 482 2.72 25.97 -8.84
C ASP A 482 2.72 24.87 -9.91
N LYS A 483 3.66 24.92 -10.87
CA LYS A 483 3.80 23.88 -11.90
C LYS A 483 4.27 22.57 -11.28
N LEU A 484 5.23 22.66 -10.36
CA LEU A 484 5.71 21.52 -9.59
C LEU A 484 4.55 20.87 -8.85
N TYR A 485 3.82 21.63 -8.04
CA TYR A 485 2.73 21.11 -7.24
C TYR A 485 1.62 20.49 -8.10
N SER A 486 1.22 21.16 -9.17
CA SER A 486 0.19 20.64 -10.10
C SER A 486 0.61 19.34 -10.82
N PHE A 487 1.90 19.17 -11.14
CA PHE A 487 2.40 17.92 -11.71
C PHE A 487 2.38 16.77 -10.68
N LEU A 488 2.82 17.06 -9.46
CA LEU A 488 2.83 16.09 -8.37
C LEU A 488 1.42 15.62 -8.01
N GLU A 489 0.49 16.56 -7.85
CA GLU A 489 -0.92 16.26 -7.56
C GLU A 489 -1.51 15.31 -8.60
N LYS A 490 -1.37 15.61 -9.89
CA LYS A 490 -1.84 14.73 -10.97
C LYS A 490 -1.15 13.36 -10.99
N SER A 491 0.10 13.29 -10.55
CA SER A 491 0.83 12.02 -10.48
C SER A 491 0.36 11.16 -9.31
N CYS A 492 0.12 11.79 -8.16
CA CYS A 492 -0.43 11.15 -6.96
C CYS A 492 -1.88 10.67 -7.18
N ASP A 493 -2.69 11.42 -7.96
CA ASP A 493 -4.04 10.99 -8.34
C ASP A 493 -4.07 9.66 -9.12
N ALA A 494 -2.99 9.32 -9.80
CA ALA A 494 -2.87 8.07 -10.54
C ALA A 494 -2.27 6.91 -9.71
N ASP A 495 -1.60 7.23 -8.61
CA ASP A 495 -0.94 6.25 -7.75
C ASP A 495 -1.30 6.47 -6.27
N PRO A 496 -2.22 5.66 -5.71
CA PRO A 496 -2.66 5.77 -4.31
C PRO A 496 -1.54 5.56 -3.28
N THR A 497 -0.40 5.03 -3.70
CA THR A 497 0.79 4.84 -2.85
C THR A 497 1.68 6.07 -2.78
N MET A 498 1.26 7.18 -3.39
CA MET A 498 1.94 8.47 -3.30
C MET A 498 0.96 9.55 -2.88
N SER A 499 1.45 10.51 -2.11
CA SER A 499 0.72 11.73 -1.81
C SER A 499 1.66 12.94 -1.78
N VAL A 500 1.10 14.12 -2.06
CA VAL A 500 1.78 15.39 -1.94
C VAL A 500 1.02 16.29 -0.99
N SER A 501 1.75 16.94 -0.09
CA SER A 501 1.18 17.88 0.86
C SER A 501 2.10 19.09 1.02
N ARG A 502 1.53 20.20 1.47
CA ARG A 502 2.30 21.36 1.91
C ARG A 502 2.26 21.41 3.42
N ASN A 503 3.42 21.27 4.04
CA ASN A 503 3.52 21.40 5.49
C ASN A 503 3.37 22.87 5.87
N GLU A 504 2.31 23.22 6.59
CA GLU A 504 1.98 24.60 6.96
C GLU A 504 3.01 25.23 7.89
N ASP A 505 3.62 24.43 8.78
CA ASP A 505 4.59 24.90 9.76
C ASP A 505 5.95 25.20 9.15
N THR A 506 6.41 24.32 8.24
CA THR A 506 7.74 24.44 7.61
C THR A 506 7.71 25.10 6.25
N GLY A 507 6.52 25.19 5.64
CA GLY A 507 6.30 25.72 4.28
C GLY A 507 6.85 24.81 3.17
N GLN A 508 7.32 23.60 3.52
CA GLN A 508 7.90 22.66 2.57
C GLN A 508 6.81 21.90 1.81
N THR A 509 7.07 21.60 0.55
CA THR A 509 6.31 20.61 -0.21
C THR A 509 6.88 19.22 0.11
N VAL A 510 6.04 18.37 0.68
CA VAL A 510 6.41 17.00 1.11
C VAL A 510 5.74 15.99 0.20
N ILE A 511 6.55 15.04 -0.30
CA ILE A 511 6.07 13.84 -0.99
C ILE A 511 6.15 12.69 0.00
N SER A 512 5.04 11.94 0.13
CA SER A 512 5.03 10.64 0.78
C SER A 512 4.93 9.56 -0.28
N ALA A 513 5.76 8.54 -0.19
CA ALA A 513 5.87 7.43 -1.15
C ALA A 513 6.22 6.12 -0.41
N ILE A 514 6.23 4.99 -1.10
CA ILE A 514 6.70 3.72 -0.52
C ILE A 514 8.23 3.74 -0.36
N GLY A 515 8.96 4.35 -1.31
CA GLY A 515 10.41 4.39 -1.24
C GLY A 515 11.07 5.39 -2.17
N GLU A 516 12.40 5.45 -2.10
CA GLU A 516 13.25 6.43 -2.80
C GLU A 516 13.17 6.32 -4.32
N ALA A 517 13.17 5.08 -4.87
CA ALA A 517 13.11 4.88 -6.30
C ALA A 517 11.83 5.44 -6.92
N GLN A 518 10.70 5.36 -6.19
CA GLN A 518 9.41 5.91 -6.64
C GLN A 518 9.49 7.45 -6.75
N VAL A 519 10.10 8.12 -5.77
CA VAL A 519 10.32 9.57 -5.81
C VAL A 519 11.28 9.96 -6.93
N SER A 520 12.39 9.22 -7.10
CA SER A 520 13.36 9.47 -8.18
C SER A 520 12.71 9.39 -9.57
N VAL A 521 11.90 8.35 -9.83
CA VAL A 521 11.14 8.22 -11.08
C VAL A 521 10.16 9.37 -11.28
N LEU A 522 9.50 9.80 -10.21
CA LEU A 522 8.55 10.91 -10.25
C LEU A 522 9.26 12.23 -10.65
N LEU A 523 10.42 12.53 -10.07
CA LEU A 523 11.21 13.71 -10.39
C LEU A 523 11.77 13.66 -11.82
N ASP A 524 12.27 12.50 -12.28
CA ASP A 524 12.74 12.30 -13.67
C ASP A 524 11.59 12.54 -14.67
N ARG A 525 10.41 11.98 -14.41
CA ARG A 525 9.19 12.19 -15.23
C ARG A 525 8.76 13.67 -15.23
N MET A 526 8.86 14.36 -14.09
CA MET A 526 8.53 15.78 -13.98
C MET A 526 9.48 16.62 -14.83
N ALA A 527 10.78 16.36 -14.76
CA ALA A 527 11.77 17.02 -15.59
C ALA A 527 11.51 16.81 -17.09
N ALA A 528 11.22 15.56 -17.49
CA ALA A 528 11.00 15.20 -18.89
C ALA A 528 9.66 15.75 -19.45
N ARG A 529 8.56 15.72 -18.67
CA ARG A 529 7.20 16.02 -19.17
C ARG A 529 6.77 17.46 -18.88
N ALA A 530 7.12 18.02 -17.70
CA ALA A 530 6.72 19.36 -17.30
C ALA A 530 7.81 20.41 -17.49
N GLY A 531 9.06 19.99 -17.77
CA GLY A 531 10.22 20.86 -17.88
C GLY A 531 10.58 21.57 -16.56
N VAL A 532 10.17 20.97 -15.43
CA VAL A 532 10.46 21.46 -14.08
C VAL A 532 11.43 20.49 -13.42
N THR A 533 12.58 21.00 -13.02
CA THR A 533 13.55 20.26 -12.21
C THR A 533 13.40 20.63 -10.74
N ALA A 534 13.55 19.66 -9.86
CA ALA A 534 13.53 19.84 -8.42
C ALA A 534 14.49 18.87 -7.76
N HIS A 535 14.90 19.18 -6.54
CA HIS A 535 15.78 18.33 -5.73
C HIS A 535 15.20 18.08 -4.35
N ILE A 536 15.65 16.99 -3.74
CA ILE A 536 15.29 16.62 -2.38
C ILE A 536 16.08 17.50 -1.41
N VAL A 537 15.37 18.07 -0.45
CA VAL A 537 15.95 18.85 0.65
C VAL A 537 15.65 18.19 1.99
N PRO A 538 16.48 18.41 3.03
CA PRO A 538 16.21 17.88 4.35
C PRO A 538 14.83 18.33 4.86
N MET A 539 14.07 17.40 5.43
CA MET A 539 12.82 17.73 6.10
C MET A 539 13.10 18.54 7.36
N ARG A 540 12.38 19.64 7.52
CA ARG A 540 12.45 20.49 8.70
C ARG A 540 11.55 19.94 9.78
N VAL A 541 12.08 19.85 11.00
CA VAL A 541 11.30 19.46 12.17
C VAL A 541 10.46 20.66 12.64
N PRO A 542 9.15 20.50 12.85
CA PRO A 542 8.29 21.60 13.29
C PRO A 542 8.43 21.85 14.79
N TYR A 543 9.62 22.36 15.19
CA TYR A 543 9.85 22.78 16.56
C TYR A 543 8.89 23.90 16.99
N ARG A 544 8.66 24.03 18.30
CA ARG A 544 7.89 25.09 18.93
C ARG A 544 8.70 25.74 20.04
N GLU A 545 8.24 26.89 20.52
CA GLU A 545 8.77 27.52 21.71
C GLU A 545 7.66 27.72 22.76
N THR A 546 8.01 27.77 24.02
CA THR A 546 7.10 28.14 25.12
C THR A 546 7.87 28.80 26.26
N ILE A 547 7.17 29.19 27.30
CA ILE A 547 7.76 29.79 28.53
C ILE A 547 7.50 28.89 29.73
N ARG A 548 8.40 28.92 30.71
CA ARG A 548 8.27 28.11 31.94
C ARG A 548 7.83 28.88 33.15
N ARG A 549 7.97 30.22 33.15
CA ARG A 549 7.65 31.09 34.26
C ARG A 549 6.83 32.29 33.82
N THR A 550 6.09 32.84 34.76
CA THR A 550 5.42 34.11 34.57
C THR A 550 6.43 35.25 34.63
N ALA A 551 6.34 36.16 33.68
CA ALA A 551 7.14 37.37 33.64
C ALA A 551 6.34 38.56 33.10
N SER A 552 6.71 39.78 33.51
CA SER A 552 6.05 40.99 33.06
C SER A 552 7.08 42.03 32.58
N ALA A 553 6.76 42.71 31.48
CA ALA A 553 7.62 43.77 30.98
C ALA A 553 6.84 44.87 30.28
N GLN A 554 7.43 46.06 30.29
CA GLN A 554 6.95 47.22 29.55
C GLN A 554 7.53 47.18 28.13
N GLY A 555 6.65 47.30 27.12
CA GLY A 555 7.00 47.61 25.77
C GLY A 555 6.66 49.07 25.43
N ARG A 556 7.67 49.87 25.11
CA ARG A 556 7.48 51.27 24.76
C ARG A 556 8.13 51.59 23.41
N HIS A 557 7.31 52.01 22.49
CA HIS A 557 7.75 52.51 21.18
C HIS A 557 7.54 54.01 21.07
N LYS A 558 8.62 54.75 20.93
CA LYS A 558 8.59 56.21 20.71
C LYS A 558 9.51 56.56 19.55
N LYS A 559 8.96 57.12 18.48
CA LYS A 559 9.71 57.59 17.33
C LYS A 559 9.26 59.01 16.98
N GLN A 560 10.21 59.95 16.94
CA GLN A 560 10.01 61.37 16.62
C GLN A 560 11.06 61.81 15.59
N THR A 561 10.95 61.37 14.35
CA THR A 561 11.89 61.78 13.27
C THR A 561 11.09 62.14 12.04
N GLY A 562 11.01 63.43 11.70
CA GLY A 562 10.63 63.98 10.38
C GLY A 562 9.24 63.59 9.84
N GLY A 563 8.16 63.75 10.66
CA GLY A 563 6.78 63.47 10.24
C GLY A 563 5.88 63.25 11.43
N ALA A 564 4.71 62.60 11.25
CA ALA A 564 3.80 62.21 12.34
C ALA A 564 4.53 61.32 13.36
N GLY A 565 4.54 61.70 14.64
CA GLY A 565 5.15 60.93 15.73
C GLY A 565 4.49 59.54 15.87
N GLN A 566 5.23 58.58 16.42
CA GLN A 566 4.68 57.26 16.79
C GLN A 566 4.88 57.06 18.28
N TYR A 567 3.79 56.78 18.99
CA TYR A 567 3.83 56.50 20.42
C TYR A 567 2.93 55.30 20.75
N GLY A 568 3.51 54.26 21.35
CA GLY A 568 2.79 53.11 21.90
C GLY A 568 3.47 52.67 23.18
N ASP A 569 2.70 52.37 24.22
CA ASP A 569 3.20 51.98 25.52
C ASP A 569 2.22 50.96 26.12
N CYS A 570 2.64 49.75 26.39
CA CYS A 570 1.85 48.68 26.99
C CYS A 570 2.68 47.84 27.95
N TRP A 571 2.04 47.37 28.99
CA TRP A 571 2.61 46.43 29.94
C TRP A 571 1.99 45.08 29.72
N LEU A 572 2.83 44.06 29.48
CA LEU A 572 2.41 42.69 29.21
C LEU A 572 2.87 41.77 30.32
N ARG A 573 1.99 40.89 30.77
CA ARG A 573 2.29 39.77 31.65
C ARG A 573 2.09 38.48 30.83
N LEU A 574 3.13 37.68 30.75
CA LEU A 574 3.13 36.38 30.10
C LEU A 574 3.07 35.30 31.18
N GLU A 575 2.21 34.33 30.98
CA GLU A 575 1.98 33.18 31.86
C GLU A 575 2.01 31.89 31.06
N PRO A 576 2.65 30.80 31.53
CA PRO A 576 2.53 29.48 30.93
C PRO A 576 1.06 29.04 30.87
N ASN A 577 0.63 28.48 29.74
CA ASN A 577 -0.74 28.01 29.52
C ASN A 577 -0.76 26.58 28.88
N PRO A 578 -0.20 25.56 29.57
CA PRO A 578 0.05 24.25 29.00
C PRO A 578 -1.21 23.58 28.43
N GLY A 579 -1.17 23.18 27.13
CA GLY A 579 -2.25 22.49 26.45
C GLY A 579 -3.50 23.32 26.14
N ALA A 580 -3.53 24.60 26.51
CA ALA A 580 -4.64 25.51 26.22
C ALA A 580 -4.33 26.50 25.06
N GLY A 581 -3.12 26.41 24.49
CA GLY A 581 -2.70 27.24 23.37
C GLY A 581 -2.49 28.70 23.73
N TYR A 582 -2.80 29.59 22.79
CA TYR A 582 -2.67 31.04 22.97
C TYR A 582 -3.94 31.66 23.53
N GLU A 583 -3.82 32.47 24.57
CA GLU A 583 -4.90 33.26 25.14
C GLU A 583 -4.44 34.71 25.33
N PHE A 584 -5.24 35.69 24.88
CA PHE A 584 -5.02 37.10 25.12
C PHE A 584 -6.09 37.67 26.06
N VAL A 585 -5.67 38.40 27.12
CA VAL A 585 -6.58 38.98 28.11
C VAL A 585 -6.36 40.48 28.19
N ASP A 586 -7.44 41.23 28.07
CA ASP A 586 -7.46 42.69 28.33
C ASP A 586 -7.78 42.95 29.80
N GLU A 587 -6.78 43.31 30.57
CA GLU A 587 -6.90 43.72 31.98
C GLU A 587 -6.68 45.21 32.16
N VAL A 588 -6.72 46.04 31.09
CA VAL A 588 -6.48 47.48 31.16
C VAL A 588 -7.66 48.18 31.79
N VAL A 589 -7.41 48.88 32.90
CA VAL A 589 -8.42 49.66 33.62
C VAL A 589 -8.24 51.18 33.43
N GLY A 590 -9.32 51.92 33.54
CA GLY A 590 -9.29 53.40 33.56
C GLY A 590 -9.00 54.03 32.19
N GLY A 591 -9.12 53.28 31.06
CA GLY A 591 -8.92 53.81 29.69
C GLY A 591 -7.48 54.24 29.38
N ARG A 592 -6.51 53.70 30.10
CA ARG A 592 -5.06 53.99 29.89
C ARG A 592 -4.58 53.65 28.47
N ILE A 593 -5.19 52.64 27.85
CA ILE A 593 -5.08 52.35 26.45
C ILE A 593 -6.51 52.43 25.87
N PRO A 594 -6.75 53.17 24.80
CA PRO A 594 -8.04 53.19 24.12
C PRO A 594 -8.44 51.79 23.64
N LYS A 595 -9.69 51.36 23.87
CA LYS A 595 -10.20 50.01 23.51
C LYS A 595 -9.97 49.65 22.03
N GLY A 596 -9.99 50.63 21.14
CA GLY A 596 -9.71 50.41 19.73
C GLY A 596 -8.26 50.05 19.41
N LEU A 597 -7.31 50.26 20.32
CA LEU A 597 -5.89 49.96 20.14
C LEU A 597 -5.44 48.65 20.84
N ILE A 598 -6.29 48.06 21.68
CA ILE A 598 -6.02 46.74 22.32
C ILE A 598 -5.88 45.62 21.29
N PRO A 599 -6.73 45.53 20.23
CA PRO A 599 -6.54 44.52 19.17
C PRO A 599 -5.20 44.65 18.42
N ALA A 600 -4.61 45.86 18.39
CA ALA A 600 -3.30 46.05 17.79
C ALA A 600 -2.18 45.51 18.70
N VAL A 601 -2.35 45.54 20.01
CA VAL A 601 -1.45 44.90 20.98
C VAL A 601 -1.49 43.39 20.77
N ASP A 602 -2.67 42.80 20.74
CA ASP A 602 -2.86 41.35 20.48
C ASP A 602 -2.23 40.90 19.16
N LYS A 603 -2.51 41.60 18.05
CA LYS A 603 -1.87 41.34 16.77
C LYS A 603 -0.35 41.42 16.84
N GLY A 604 0.20 42.40 17.55
CA GLY A 604 1.65 42.53 17.73
C GLY A 604 2.25 41.40 18.53
N VAL A 605 1.55 40.88 19.52
CA VAL A 605 1.94 39.69 20.29
C VAL A 605 1.95 38.46 19.38
N GLN A 606 0.85 38.19 18.66
CA GLN A 606 0.72 37.03 17.76
C GLN A 606 1.79 37.03 16.65
N GLU A 607 2.06 38.18 16.03
CA GLU A 607 3.13 38.34 15.04
C GLU A 607 4.50 37.99 15.64
N THR A 608 4.75 38.41 16.88
CA THR A 608 6.03 38.15 17.58
C THR A 608 6.15 36.68 18.00
N MET A 609 5.07 36.06 18.43
CA MET A 609 5.02 34.62 18.76
C MET A 609 5.34 33.76 17.56
N ARG A 610 4.89 34.14 16.35
CA ARG A 610 5.22 33.39 15.12
C ARG A 610 6.70 33.45 14.77
N GLU A 611 7.40 34.53 15.13
CA GLU A 611 8.83 34.70 14.86
C GLU A 611 9.72 33.96 15.89
N GLY A 612 9.19 33.58 17.03
CA GLY A 612 9.91 32.95 18.15
C GLY A 612 10.88 33.91 18.87
N VAL A 613 11.47 33.40 19.94
CA VAL A 613 12.32 34.19 20.84
C VAL A 613 13.69 33.56 21.07
N VAL A 614 13.79 32.21 21.05
CA VAL A 614 15.00 31.43 21.36
C VAL A 614 15.70 30.97 20.10
N ALA A 615 14.98 30.28 19.24
CA ALA A 615 15.51 29.63 18.05
C ALA A 615 14.71 29.95 16.76
N GLY A 616 13.72 30.86 16.86
CA GLY A 616 12.94 31.33 15.74
C GLY A 616 11.78 30.40 15.37
N TYR A 617 11.28 29.62 16.30
CA TYR A 617 10.12 28.77 16.11
C TYR A 617 8.87 29.39 16.71
N PRO A 618 7.66 29.11 16.16
CA PRO A 618 6.43 29.65 16.70
C PRO A 618 6.21 29.26 18.17
N MET A 619 5.80 30.21 18.98
CA MET A 619 5.48 29.97 20.39
C MET A 619 4.06 29.44 20.56
N ILE A 620 3.89 28.50 21.46
CA ILE A 620 2.60 27.91 21.87
C ILE A 620 2.43 27.94 23.38
N ASP A 621 1.21 27.72 23.85
CA ASP A 621 0.90 27.56 25.29
C ASP A 621 1.28 28.76 26.16
N VAL A 622 0.93 29.96 25.69
CA VAL A 622 1.21 31.22 26.36
C VAL A 622 -0.06 32.03 26.54
N ARG A 623 -0.37 32.38 27.76
CA ARG A 623 -1.40 33.38 28.12
C ARG A 623 -0.74 34.74 28.26
N VAL A 624 -1.29 35.75 27.56
CA VAL A 624 -0.75 37.12 27.58
C VAL A 624 -1.81 38.07 28.07
N ALA A 625 -1.56 38.73 29.21
CA ALA A 625 -2.42 39.77 29.77
C ALA A 625 -1.81 41.16 29.48
N CYS A 626 -2.56 42.00 28.82
CA CYS A 626 -2.25 43.44 28.75
C CYS A 626 -2.94 44.14 29.94
N TYR A 627 -2.17 44.63 30.92
CA TYR A 627 -2.76 45.12 32.17
C TYR A 627 -2.54 46.61 32.43
N ASP A 628 -1.61 47.25 31.73
CA ASP A 628 -1.37 48.70 31.88
C ASP A 628 -0.77 49.28 30.58
N GLY A 629 -0.71 50.61 30.46
CA GLY A 629 -0.07 51.30 29.36
C GLY A 629 -0.38 52.79 29.36
N SER A 630 0.05 53.47 28.30
CA SER A 630 -0.29 54.86 28.08
C SER A 630 -0.38 55.15 26.55
N TYR A 631 -1.11 56.21 26.20
CA TYR A 631 -1.24 56.65 24.84
C TYR A 631 -1.04 58.16 24.69
N HIS A 632 -0.72 58.59 23.49
CA HIS A 632 -0.65 60.01 23.13
C HIS A 632 -1.78 60.33 22.14
N SER A 633 -2.53 61.39 22.39
CA SER A 633 -3.77 61.73 21.66
C SER A 633 -3.56 61.88 20.14
N VAL A 634 -2.36 62.26 19.71
CA VAL A 634 -2.02 62.52 18.29
C VAL A 634 -1.09 61.44 17.69
N ASP A 635 -0.13 60.93 18.46
CA ASP A 635 0.94 60.09 17.94
C ASP A 635 0.66 58.57 18.13
N SER A 636 -0.42 58.20 18.81
CA SER A 636 -0.79 56.81 19.02
C SER A 636 -1.64 56.26 17.85
N ASN A 637 -1.16 55.15 17.30
CA ASN A 637 -1.82 54.42 16.22
C ASN A 637 -1.57 52.92 16.36
N GLU A 638 -2.25 52.10 15.54
CA GLU A 638 -2.14 50.63 15.60
C GLU A 638 -0.70 50.15 15.40
N MET A 639 0.05 50.72 14.47
CA MET A 639 1.44 50.36 14.19
C MET A 639 2.37 50.62 15.40
N ALA A 640 2.17 51.72 16.09
CA ALA A 640 2.93 52.06 17.29
C ALA A 640 2.66 51.09 18.44
N PHE A 641 1.39 50.66 18.64
CA PHE A 641 1.04 49.67 19.64
C PHE A 641 1.45 48.24 19.26
N LYS A 642 1.41 47.84 17.99
CA LYS A 642 2.05 46.60 17.53
C LYS A 642 3.55 46.57 17.85
N SER A 643 4.25 47.67 17.55
CA SER A 643 5.70 47.79 17.85
C SER A 643 5.97 47.76 19.36
N ALA A 644 5.14 48.42 20.16
CA ALA A 644 5.24 48.40 21.62
C ALA A 644 5.00 46.97 22.16
N ALA A 645 3.96 46.31 21.70
CA ALA A 645 3.64 44.90 22.04
C ALA A 645 4.81 43.97 21.75
N ARG A 646 5.39 44.07 20.54
CA ARG A 646 6.60 43.31 20.18
C ARG A 646 7.74 43.53 21.19
N LEU A 647 8.05 44.76 21.52
CA LEU A 647 9.14 45.08 22.46
C LEU A 647 8.84 44.55 23.88
N GLY A 648 7.59 44.69 24.34
CA GLY A 648 7.14 44.18 25.63
C GLY A 648 7.20 42.67 25.71
N PHE A 649 6.67 42.01 24.68
CA PHE A 649 6.66 40.55 24.59
C PHE A 649 8.09 39.97 24.60
N LEU A 650 8.98 40.45 23.73
CA LEU A 650 10.37 39.97 23.67
C LEU A 650 11.12 40.13 25.01
N LYS A 651 10.89 41.23 25.72
CA LYS A 651 11.50 41.45 27.06
C LYS A 651 10.90 40.51 28.11
N ALA A 652 9.60 40.35 28.13
CA ALA A 652 8.92 39.47 29.11
C ALA A 652 9.26 38.01 28.83
N ALA A 653 9.21 37.58 27.57
CA ALA A 653 9.55 36.23 27.18
C ALA A 653 11.00 35.86 27.53
N GLY A 654 11.98 36.77 27.33
CA GLY A 654 13.37 36.55 27.73
C GLY A 654 13.57 36.36 29.22
N GLN A 655 12.65 36.88 30.07
CA GLN A 655 12.66 36.73 31.55
C GLN A 655 11.84 35.51 32.03
N ALA A 656 11.00 34.97 31.15
CA ALA A 656 10.07 33.88 31.43
C ALA A 656 10.67 32.48 31.30
N GLU A 657 11.99 32.33 31.17
CA GLU A 657 12.69 31.08 30.91
C GLU A 657 12.13 30.38 29.64
N PRO A 658 12.31 30.99 28.47
CA PRO A 658 11.80 30.42 27.24
C PRO A 658 12.56 29.17 26.86
N VAL A 659 11.86 28.13 26.37
CA VAL A 659 12.41 26.83 25.98
C VAL A 659 11.91 26.43 24.60
N VAL A 660 12.71 25.60 23.91
CA VAL A 660 12.34 24.96 22.64
C VAL A 660 11.68 23.62 22.95
N LEU A 661 10.63 23.35 22.23
CA LEU A 661 9.89 22.08 22.26
C LEU A 661 10.10 21.32 20.97
N GLU A 662 10.36 20.00 21.07
CA GLU A 662 10.40 19.09 19.93
C GLU A 662 9.09 18.29 19.84
N PRO A 663 8.61 18.01 18.61
CA PRO A 663 7.46 17.13 18.46
C PRO A 663 7.84 15.70 18.83
N MET A 664 7.00 15.06 19.65
CA MET A 664 7.12 13.65 19.97
C MET A 664 6.23 12.86 19.02
N ALA A 665 6.74 11.72 18.56
CA ALA A 665 6.02 10.82 17.69
C ALA A 665 5.71 9.49 18.38
N LYS A 666 4.48 9.03 18.22
CA LYS A 666 4.09 7.65 18.51
C LYS A 666 4.49 6.79 17.31
N LEU A 667 5.46 5.94 17.53
CA LEU A 667 6.00 5.02 16.54
C LEU A 667 5.47 3.61 16.85
N MET A 668 4.79 2.98 15.89
CA MET A 668 4.37 1.60 15.97
C MET A 668 5.04 0.81 14.84
N VAL A 669 5.85 -0.18 15.21
CA VAL A 669 6.65 -0.98 14.26
C VAL A 669 6.21 -2.43 14.32
N THR A 670 5.91 -3.00 13.15
CA THR A 670 5.59 -4.42 12.98
C THR A 670 6.73 -5.09 12.22
N VAL A 671 7.36 -6.07 12.83
CA VAL A 671 8.48 -6.82 12.23
C VAL A 671 8.37 -8.31 12.59
N PRO A 672 8.97 -9.23 11.79
CA PRO A 672 9.20 -10.61 12.24
C PRO A 672 9.93 -10.63 13.58
N GLU A 673 9.62 -11.62 14.43
CA GLU A 673 10.13 -11.73 15.80
C GLU A 673 11.66 -11.64 15.87
N ASP A 674 12.36 -12.21 14.89
CA ASP A 674 13.82 -12.19 14.79
C ASP A 674 14.44 -10.78 14.79
N TYR A 675 13.70 -9.77 14.31
CA TYR A 675 14.18 -8.39 14.22
C TYR A 675 13.75 -7.51 15.39
N ALA A 676 12.87 -8.00 16.29
CA ALA A 676 12.33 -7.19 17.38
C ALA A 676 13.43 -6.61 18.30
N GLY A 677 14.46 -7.41 18.61
CA GLY A 677 15.59 -6.94 19.41
C GLY A 677 16.38 -5.80 18.77
N SER A 678 16.57 -5.85 17.44
CA SER A 678 17.27 -4.81 16.69
C SER A 678 16.48 -3.50 16.69
N ILE A 679 15.15 -3.59 16.54
CA ILE A 679 14.26 -2.43 16.58
C ILE A 679 14.23 -1.77 17.95
N MET A 680 14.17 -2.55 19.06
CA MET A 680 14.24 -1.99 20.42
C MET A 680 15.56 -1.25 20.68
N GLY A 681 16.66 -1.80 20.15
CA GLY A 681 17.98 -1.15 20.20
C GLY A 681 17.99 0.19 19.46
N ASP A 682 17.44 0.21 18.26
CA ASP A 682 17.35 1.41 17.43
C ASP A 682 16.46 2.50 18.06
N VAL A 683 15.28 2.13 18.59
CA VAL A 683 14.40 3.06 19.33
C VAL A 683 15.14 3.68 20.52
N SER A 684 15.89 2.86 21.28
CA SER A 684 16.65 3.36 22.44
C SER A 684 17.78 4.30 22.01
N ALA A 685 18.47 4.01 20.91
CA ALA A 685 19.51 4.88 20.33
C ALA A 685 18.94 6.22 19.83
N SER A 686 17.67 6.22 19.37
CA SER A 686 16.91 7.39 18.91
C SER A 686 16.25 8.19 20.06
N ARG A 687 16.75 8.13 21.29
CA ARG A 687 16.18 8.79 22.47
C ARG A 687 14.72 8.37 22.73
N GLY A 688 14.26 7.27 22.12
CA GLY A 688 12.90 6.79 22.26
C GLY A 688 12.68 5.94 23.51
N ARG A 689 11.41 5.80 23.87
CA ARG A 689 10.96 4.93 24.95
C ARG A 689 9.99 3.90 24.39
N VAL A 690 10.30 2.61 24.56
CA VAL A 690 9.36 1.53 24.25
C VAL A 690 8.26 1.54 25.30
N GLU A 691 7.00 1.64 24.87
CA GLU A 691 5.81 1.67 25.71
C GLU A 691 5.11 0.32 25.79
N GLY A 692 5.23 -0.50 24.75
CA GLY A 692 4.61 -1.82 24.68
C GLY A 692 5.19 -2.70 23.59
N MET A 693 4.99 -4.00 23.74
CA MET A 693 5.33 -5.02 22.76
C MET A 693 4.27 -6.10 22.80
N GLU A 694 3.72 -6.44 21.65
CA GLU A 694 2.64 -7.43 21.51
C GLU A 694 2.98 -8.40 20.39
N ALA A 695 2.57 -9.66 20.53
CA ALA A 695 2.65 -10.61 19.43
C ALA A 695 1.63 -10.24 18.36
N GLY A 696 2.12 -10.05 17.14
CA GLY A 696 1.29 -9.80 15.96
C GLY A 696 0.85 -11.11 15.29
N GLU A 697 0.25 -10.96 14.13
CA GLU A 697 -0.15 -12.11 13.31
C GLU A 697 1.05 -12.73 12.59
N ARG A 698 0.97 -14.03 12.28
CA ARG A 698 1.93 -14.73 11.40
C ARG A 698 3.39 -14.63 11.87
N GLY A 699 3.64 -14.69 13.19
CA GLY A 699 5.01 -14.66 13.75
C GLY A 699 5.67 -13.28 13.71
N THR A 700 4.87 -12.21 13.66
CA THR A 700 5.36 -10.84 13.79
C THR A 700 5.25 -10.34 15.23
N THR A 701 6.01 -9.29 15.53
CA THR A 701 5.94 -8.55 16.80
C THR A 701 5.62 -7.09 16.50
N VAL A 702 4.66 -6.53 17.22
CA VAL A 702 4.29 -5.11 17.17
C VAL A 702 4.94 -4.41 18.34
N ILE A 703 5.80 -3.42 18.06
CA ILE A 703 6.53 -2.62 19.05
C ILE A 703 5.92 -1.21 19.04
N GLN A 704 5.44 -0.75 20.18
CA GLN A 704 4.94 0.60 20.38
C GLN A 704 5.97 1.42 21.14
N ALA A 705 6.31 2.58 20.60
CA ALA A 705 7.33 3.45 21.18
C ALA A 705 6.95 4.92 21.02
N ARG A 706 7.47 5.76 21.93
CA ARG A 706 7.41 7.21 21.83
C ARG A 706 8.80 7.75 21.62
N VAL A 707 9.01 8.49 20.53
CA VAL A 707 10.33 8.94 20.07
C VAL A 707 10.27 10.41 19.65
N PRO A 708 11.36 11.19 19.81
CA PRO A 708 11.43 12.51 19.20
C PRO A 708 11.35 12.42 17.68
N TYR A 709 10.44 13.19 17.07
CA TYR A 709 10.25 13.17 15.60
C TYR A 709 11.54 13.46 14.82
N ALA A 710 12.41 14.33 15.38
CA ALA A 710 13.71 14.65 14.79
C ALA A 710 14.63 13.43 14.57
N GLU A 711 14.49 12.39 15.39
CA GLU A 711 15.31 11.16 15.32
C GLU A 711 14.75 10.11 14.36
N VAL A 712 13.52 10.30 13.86
CA VAL A 712 12.80 9.30 13.05
C VAL A 712 12.30 9.86 11.72
N VAL A 713 12.80 11.02 11.31
CA VAL A 713 12.44 11.63 10.01
C VAL A 713 12.79 10.71 8.84
N ASP A 714 13.88 9.94 8.92
CA ASP A 714 14.38 8.99 7.92
C ASP A 714 14.10 7.51 8.27
N TYR A 715 13.17 7.28 9.20
CA TYR A 715 12.94 5.94 9.78
C TYR A 715 12.60 4.88 8.73
N ALA A 716 11.91 5.23 7.66
CA ALA A 716 11.57 4.31 6.57
C ALA A 716 12.81 3.60 5.98
N THR A 717 13.86 4.36 5.70
CA THR A 717 15.14 3.84 5.16
C THR A 717 15.86 2.97 6.19
N ARG A 718 15.87 3.41 7.44
CA ARG A 718 16.53 2.73 8.55
C ARG A 718 15.83 1.40 8.89
N LEU A 719 14.50 1.41 9.00
CA LEU A 719 13.72 0.19 9.23
C LEU A 719 13.90 -0.84 8.12
N ARG A 720 13.89 -0.38 6.84
CA ARG A 720 14.13 -1.26 5.70
C ARG A 720 15.49 -1.98 5.80
N SER A 721 16.52 -1.28 6.22
CA SER A 721 17.85 -1.87 6.45
C SER A 721 17.85 -2.86 7.60
N LEU A 722 17.25 -2.53 8.75
CA LEU A 722 17.22 -3.36 9.96
C LEU A 722 16.38 -4.63 9.79
N SER A 723 15.28 -4.56 9.04
CA SER A 723 14.32 -5.66 8.85
C SER A 723 14.46 -6.36 7.50
N ARG A 724 15.51 -6.07 6.72
CA ARG A 724 15.68 -6.57 5.34
C ARG A 724 14.44 -6.32 4.45
N GLY A 725 13.74 -5.21 4.69
CA GLY A 725 12.56 -4.82 3.93
C GLY A 725 11.25 -5.50 4.34
N THR A 726 11.23 -6.27 5.43
CA THR A 726 10.02 -6.95 5.93
C THR A 726 9.24 -6.12 6.93
N GLY A 727 9.85 -5.08 7.53
CA GLY A 727 9.22 -4.26 8.57
C GLY A 727 8.26 -3.23 8.01
N GLU A 728 7.19 -2.99 8.75
CA GLU A 728 6.22 -1.93 8.52
C GLU A 728 6.14 -1.03 9.77
N PHE A 729 5.79 0.23 9.59
CA PHE A 729 5.58 1.12 10.72
C PHE A 729 4.47 2.13 10.48
N THR A 730 3.99 2.75 11.54
CA THR A 730 3.19 3.96 11.49
C THR A 730 3.82 5.00 12.41
N LEU A 731 3.69 6.28 12.03
CA LEU A 731 4.26 7.41 12.76
C LEU A 731 3.22 8.50 12.87
N GLU A 732 2.90 8.92 14.10
CA GLU A 732 1.96 10.00 14.38
C GLU A 732 2.56 10.96 15.39
N ILE A 733 2.45 12.27 15.16
CA ILE A 733 2.90 13.27 16.14
C ILE A 733 1.93 13.28 17.32
N ASP A 734 2.46 13.03 18.54
CA ASP A 734 1.71 12.94 19.79
C ASP A 734 2.23 13.96 20.81
N GLY A 735 2.02 15.24 20.49
CA GLY A 735 2.37 16.35 21.37
C GLY A 735 3.80 16.86 21.25
N TYR A 736 4.22 17.64 22.23
CA TYR A 736 5.51 18.31 22.27
C TYR A 736 6.17 18.12 23.64
N GLU A 737 7.49 17.93 23.66
CA GLU A 737 8.30 17.88 24.88
C GLU A 737 9.51 18.81 24.76
N GLN A 738 10.02 19.27 25.92
CA GLN A 738 11.19 20.15 25.94
C GLN A 738 12.43 19.41 25.41
N VAL A 739 13.14 20.03 24.45
CA VAL A 739 14.41 19.49 23.96
C VAL A 739 15.50 19.48 25.04
N PRO A 740 16.48 18.57 24.96
CA PRO A 740 17.70 18.63 25.76
C PRO A 740 18.43 19.98 25.61
N TYR A 741 19.13 20.39 26.64
CA TYR A 741 19.79 21.71 26.69
C TYR A 741 20.81 21.94 25.56
N ASP A 742 21.57 20.92 25.23
CA ASP A 742 22.56 20.92 24.14
C ASP A 742 21.90 21.08 22.75
N VAL A 743 20.77 20.45 22.55
CA VAL A 743 19.94 20.59 21.31
C VAL A 743 19.39 22.02 21.23
N GLN A 744 18.86 22.57 22.33
CA GLN A 744 18.37 23.94 22.35
C GLN A 744 19.48 24.94 22.03
N ALA A 745 20.67 24.76 22.62
CA ALA A 745 21.81 25.65 22.38
C ALA A 745 22.23 25.66 20.89
N LYS A 746 22.28 24.47 20.28
CA LYS A 746 22.58 24.32 18.85
C LYS A 746 21.55 25.02 17.96
N LEU A 747 20.26 24.79 18.21
CA LEU A 747 19.17 25.41 17.44
C LEU A 747 19.19 26.95 17.57
N ALA A 748 19.48 27.46 18.76
CA ALA A 748 19.60 28.90 19.01
C ALA A 748 20.81 29.51 18.25
N GLU A 749 21.95 28.84 18.24
CA GLU A 749 23.13 29.26 17.47
C GLU A 749 22.86 29.28 15.97
N GLU A 750 22.26 28.24 15.43
CA GLU A 750 21.89 28.16 14.01
C GLU A 750 20.93 29.30 13.60
N TRP A 751 19.96 29.65 14.47
CA TRP A 751 19.06 30.76 14.21
C TRP A 751 19.80 32.11 14.23
N GLN A 752 20.71 32.34 15.18
CA GLN A 752 21.51 33.54 15.22
C GLN A 752 22.38 33.69 13.98
N ASN A 753 23.01 32.60 13.53
CA ASN A 753 23.85 32.59 12.32
C ASN A 753 23.01 32.93 11.07
N ARG A 754 21.81 32.38 10.94
CA ARG A 754 20.88 32.71 9.83
C ARG A 754 20.46 34.18 9.84
N ARG A 755 20.18 34.77 11.01
CA ARG A 755 19.85 36.20 11.15
C ARG A 755 21.02 37.09 10.78
N ASN A 756 22.26 36.70 11.08
CA ASN A 756 23.45 37.45 10.75
C ASN A 756 23.80 37.35 9.27
N ALA A 757 23.57 36.21 8.64
CA ALA A 757 23.75 35.98 7.20
C ALA A 757 22.72 36.67 6.30
N GLY A 758 21.50 36.94 6.84
CA GLY A 758 20.41 37.65 6.16
C GLY A 758 20.45 39.18 6.31
N ARG A 759 21.42 39.69 7.06
CA ARG A 759 21.75 41.13 7.17
C ARG A 759 22.92 41.50 6.27
#